data_f4368d855bfa6047fd05960407399176
#
_entry.id   f4368d855bfa6047fd05960407399176
#
_cell.length_a   1.000
_cell.length_b   1.000
_cell.length_c   1.000
_cell.angle_alpha   90.00
_cell.angle_beta   90.00
_cell.angle_gamma   90.00
#
_symmetry.space_group_name_H-M   'P 1'
#
loop_
_entity.id
_entity.type
_entity.pdbx_description
1 polymer ?
#
loop_
_entity_poly.entity_id
_entity_poly.type
_entity_poly.pdbx_seq_one_letter_code
_entity_poly.pdbx_strand_id
1 'polypeptide(L)'
;MIDKMLIRGAKVHNLKNIDVDIPLNKIVGIAGVSGSGKSSLALGVLYAEGSRRYLDALSTYTRRRMTQASKAAVDEIQYVPAALALHQRPGVPGIRSTFGTGTELLNNLRLMYSRLADHRCPNGHYLKPTLAVAAGKELVCPECGAHFYAPSAEELAFNSQGACQKCGGTGSVRTVDPATLVPDDSLSIDEGAVAPWNSLMWSLMTDVCREMGVRTDVPFRELTEREKEIVYHGPAEKKHIFYKPKNSNQAGELDFTYYNAVYTVENALSKVKDEKGMKRVEKFLKEDVCPDCRGTRLSQNARYPKLRSISLDQACTMSLSELVDWVRGVPDSLPEEMRPMAVSICDSFEGTAKRLIDLGLGYLSLDRSAVTLSTGERQRMQLARAVRNRTTGVLYVLDEPSIGLHPSNIVGLTGVMHDLVADGNSVILVDHDTQILKESDWIVEMGPQAGAKGGHVIAEGTVRDICENTASQIGAFLSGKAETKLREVCEPGGLFSAGTIHLSTSQIHTVKPLEADIPKGRLTVVTGVSGSGKTTMVLESLVPALEARIAGSTLPEHILEINADGIEHVKLIDATPIGINVRSTVATYAGVHDELRKLYARSDGAKEKGYKASDFSYNTGSLRCPGCDGTGVVSLDVQFLPDVDIPCPDCRGSRYARSAYAVKLTDKSGEQASLPELMDMDVNSAIEFCSEMKSVSQRLRVLQQLGLGYLTLGEETPSLSGGEAQRLKLASEIGRTQTDSVFVFDEPSIGLHPLDVQVLLGVFQALLDNGATVVVIEHDLDVIRNADYIIDMGPGGGESGGRIVAAGTPQQIKQNQNSITGKYM
;
A
#
# COMPACT_ATOMS: atom_id res chain seq x y z
N MET A 1 -24.28 36.10 5.06
CA MET A 1 -23.01 35.35 4.95
C MET A 1 -23.27 34.18 4.03
N ILE A 2 -22.28 33.82 3.19
CA ILE A 2 -22.36 32.63 2.36
C ILE A 2 -22.14 31.44 3.31
N ASP A 3 -23.09 30.54 3.40
CA ASP A 3 -23.10 29.41 4.34
C ASP A 3 -23.11 28.04 3.68
N LYS A 4 -23.18 28.02 2.33
CA LYS A 4 -23.20 26.78 1.54
C LYS A 4 -22.41 26.89 0.25
N MET A 5 -21.86 25.76 -0.17
CA MET A 5 -21.40 25.50 -1.54
C MET A 5 -22.59 25.03 -2.38
N LEU A 6 -22.76 25.60 -3.57
CA LEU A 6 -23.86 25.28 -4.48
C LEU A 6 -23.34 24.51 -5.67
N ILE A 7 -23.87 23.33 -5.91
CA ILE A 7 -23.50 22.47 -7.04
C ILE A 7 -24.78 22.20 -7.84
N ARG A 8 -24.71 22.41 -9.16
CA ARG A 8 -25.82 22.19 -10.08
C ARG A 8 -25.37 21.43 -11.31
N GLY A 9 -26.11 20.38 -11.65
CA GLY A 9 -25.86 19.62 -12.86
C GLY A 9 -24.56 18.85 -12.88
N ALA A 10 -24.13 18.26 -11.77
CA ALA A 10 -22.88 17.50 -11.73
C ALA A 10 -23.02 16.15 -12.46
N LYS A 11 -22.08 15.92 -13.41
CA LYS A 11 -22.07 14.76 -14.35
C LYS A 11 -20.74 14.04 -14.38
N VAL A 12 -19.91 14.17 -13.33
CA VAL A 12 -18.57 13.58 -13.24
C VAL A 12 -18.69 12.07 -13.01
N HIS A 13 -17.99 11.28 -13.82
CA HIS A 13 -18.02 9.82 -13.79
C HIS A 13 -19.46 9.26 -13.83
N ASN A 14 -19.88 8.60 -12.75
CA ASN A 14 -21.20 7.98 -12.66
C ASN A 14 -22.31 8.92 -12.15
N LEU A 15 -22.02 10.20 -11.82
CA LEU A 15 -23.03 11.16 -11.33
C LEU A 15 -24.11 11.44 -12.37
N LYS A 16 -25.37 11.45 -11.95
CA LYS A 16 -26.56 11.54 -12.81
C LYS A 16 -27.18 12.94 -12.80
N ASN A 17 -26.39 13.97 -13.17
CA ASN A 17 -26.85 15.36 -13.26
C ASN A 17 -27.43 15.83 -11.92
N ILE A 18 -26.69 15.68 -10.85
CA ILE A 18 -27.15 15.96 -9.50
C ILE A 18 -27.00 17.44 -9.12
N ASP A 19 -27.95 17.90 -8.31
CA ASP A 19 -27.91 19.16 -7.60
C ASP A 19 -27.76 18.89 -6.10
N VAL A 20 -26.85 19.59 -5.44
CA VAL A 20 -26.61 19.43 -4.00
C VAL A 20 -26.10 20.73 -3.38
N ASP A 21 -26.57 21.05 -2.18
CA ASP A 21 -26.14 22.17 -1.35
C ASP A 21 -25.34 21.66 -0.15
N ILE A 22 -24.08 22.04 -0.05
CA ILE A 22 -23.18 21.54 1.00
C ILE A 22 -22.84 22.68 1.97
N PRO A 23 -23.12 22.55 3.27
CA PRO A 23 -22.82 23.61 4.24
C PRO A 23 -21.32 23.84 4.42
N LEU A 24 -20.95 25.12 4.60
CA LEU A 24 -19.58 25.55 4.92
C LEU A 24 -19.34 25.54 6.43
N ASN A 25 -18.05 25.47 6.83
CA ASN A 25 -17.60 25.46 8.23
C ASN A 25 -18.25 24.34 9.07
N LYS A 26 -18.39 23.18 8.46
CA LYS A 26 -19.03 22.00 9.01
C LYS A 26 -18.23 20.75 8.64
N ILE A 27 -18.45 19.67 9.40
CA ILE A 27 -18.07 18.31 8.99
C ILE A 27 -19.23 17.74 8.20
N VAL A 28 -19.01 17.49 6.92
CA VAL A 28 -20.03 16.92 6.01
C VAL A 28 -19.60 15.52 5.60
N GLY A 29 -20.37 14.52 6.02
CA GLY A 29 -20.18 13.13 5.64
C GLY A 29 -20.78 12.84 4.25
N ILE A 30 -20.02 12.18 3.36
CA ILE A 30 -20.56 11.63 2.12
C ILE A 30 -20.59 10.12 2.26
N ALA A 31 -21.78 9.55 2.41
CA ALA A 31 -22.01 8.13 2.64
C ALA A 31 -22.64 7.44 1.41
N GLY A 32 -22.74 6.12 1.43
CA GLY A 32 -23.39 5.30 0.40
C GLY A 32 -22.58 4.05 0.05
N VAL A 33 -23.20 3.11 -0.66
CA VAL A 33 -22.54 1.84 -1.06
C VAL A 33 -21.32 2.06 -1.97
N SER A 34 -20.43 1.08 -2.04
CA SER A 34 -19.27 1.13 -2.93
C SER A 34 -19.71 1.36 -4.38
N GLY A 35 -19.02 2.25 -5.13
CA GLY A 35 -19.38 2.59 -6.51
C GLY A 35 -20.65 3.46 -6.68
N SER A 36 -21.23 4.03 -5.60
CA SER A 36 -22.41 4.91 -5.68
C SER A 36 -22.13 6.35 -6.16
N GLY A 37 -20.86 6.75 -6.28
CA GLY A 37 -20.47 8.09 -6.73
C GLY A 37 -19.94 9.03 -5.66
N LYS A 38 -19.65 8.54 -4.44
CA LYS A 38 -19.10 9.34 -3.33
C LYS A 38 -17.81 10.08 -3.71
N SER A 39 -16.80 9.34 -4.15
CA SER A 39 -15.51 9.94 -4.56
C SER A 39 -15.66 10.80 -5.82
N SER A 40 -16.65 10.51 -6.69
CA SER A 40 -16.97 11.35 -7.84
C SER A 40 -17.45 12.73 -7.38
N LEU A 41 -18.29 12.82 -6.34
CA LEU A 41 -18.74 14.09 -5.76
C LEU A 41 -17.60 14.78 -4.98
N ALA A 42 -16.95 14.07 -4.07
CA ALA A 42 -15.93 14.63 -3.17
C ALA A 42 -14.66 15.06 -3.92
N LEU A 43 -14.05 14.15 -4.67
CA LEU A 43 -12.78 14.38 -5.37
C LEU A 43 -13.01 14.93 -6.77
N GLY A 44 -13.93 14.33 -7.53
CA GLY A 44 -14.18 14.69 -8.92
C GLY A 44 -14.88 16.04 -9.11
N VAL A 45 -15.66 16.50 -8.15
CA VAL A 45 -16.35 17.81 -8.20
C VAL A 45 -15.72 18.81 -7.23
N LEU A 46 -15.85 18.57 -5.92
CA LEU A 46 -15.49 19.56 -4.89
C LEU A 46 -13.98 19.84 -4.85
N TYR A 47 -13.16 18.79 -4.72
CA TYR A 47 -11.70 18.96 -4.71
C TYR A 47 -11.19 19.49 -6.06
N ALA A 48 -11.64 18.92 -7.17
CA ALA A 48 -11.19 19.34 -8.49
C ALA A 48 -11.44 20.84 -8.72
N GLU A 49 -12.61 21.34 -8.37
CA GLU A 49 -12.96 22.76 -8.54
C GLU A 49 -12.25 23.68 -7.53
N GLY A 50 -12.17 23.27 -6.26
CA GLY A 50 -11.47 24.04 -5.22
C GLY A 50 -9.96 24.12 -5.47
N SER A 51 -9.35 23.02 -5.90
CA SER A 51 -7.93 22.96 -6.29
C SER A 51 -7.67 23.83 -7.53
N ARG A 52 -8.53 23.75 -8.56
CA ARG A 52 -8.41 24.56 -9.77
C ARG A 52 -8.47 26.07 -9.47
N ARG A 53 -9.44 26.51 -8.67
CA ARG A 53 -9.58 27.93 -8.26
C ARG A 53 -8.35 28.42 -7.51
N TYR A 54 -7.79 27.60 -6.62
CA TYR A 54 -6.54 27.91 -5.94
C TYR A 54 -5.39 28.08 -6.94
N LEU A 55 -5.24 27.15 -7.88
CA LEU A 55 -4.19 27.19 -8.90
C LEU A 55 -4.37 28.37 -9.85
N ASP A 56 -5.58 28.75 -10.19
CA ASP A 56 -5.88 29.91 -11.03
C ASP A 56 -5.43 31.22 -10.41
N ALA A 57 -5.39 31.32 -9.08
CA ALA A 57 -4.88 32.47 -8.34
C ALA A 57 -3.33 32.56 -8.33
N LEU A 58 -2.63 31.48 -8.67
CA LEU A 58 -1.16 31.42 -8.70
C LEU A 58 -0.57 31.93 -10.02
N SER A 59 0.71 32.31 -9.98
CA SER A 59 1.44 32.71 -11.19
C SER A 59 1.52 31.56 -12.20
N THR A 60 1.58 31.89 -13.51
CA THR A 60 1.68 30.89 -14.58
C THR A 60 2.89 29.96 -14.44
N TYR A 61 3.99 30.44 -13.88
CA TYR A 61 5.19 29.65 -13.62
C TYR A 61 4.95 28.58 -12.54
N THR A 62 4.33 28.96 -11.43
CA THR A 62 3.99 28.04 -10.33
C THR A 62 2.95 27.01 -10.77
N ARG A 63 1.92 27.47 -11.50
CA ARG A 63 0.85 26.64 -12.05
C ARG A 63 1.36 25.50 -12.94
N ARG A 64 2.36 25.77 -13.79
CA ARG A 64 2.96 24.77 -14.68
C ARG A 64 3.72 23.66 -13.97
N ARG A 65 4.10 23.84 -12.70
CA ARG A 65 4.82 22.85 -11.88
C ARG A 65 3.93 22.03 -10.95
N MET A 66 2.64 22.34 -10.90
CA MET A 66 1.69 21.64 -10.03
C MET A 66 0.73 20.81 -10.88
N THR A 67 0.42 19.62 -10.41
CA THR A 67 -0.57 18.75 -11.02
C THR A 67 -1.92 19.46 -11.03
N GLN A 68 -2.51 19.65 -12.20
CA GLN A 68 -3.81 20.29 -12.34
C GLN A 68 -4.90 19.21 -12.36
N ALA A 69 -5.93 19.38 -11.52
CA ALA A 69 -7.16 18.62 -11.65
C ALA A 69 -7.91 19.06 -12.93
N SER A 70 -8.48 18.11 -13.65
CA SER A 70 -9.32 18.40 -14.81
C SER A 70 -10.56 19.20 -14.37
N LYS A 71 -11.09 20.06 -15.23
CA LYS A 71 -12.33 20.79 -14.96
C LYS A 71 -13.46 19.79 -14.71
N ALA A 72 -14.18 19.95 -13.60
CA ALA A 72 -15.33 19.13 -13.30
C ALA A 72 -16.45 19.32 -14.34
N ALA A 73 -17.08 18.23 -14.74
CA ALA A 73 -18.26 18.28 -15.60
C ALA A 73 -19.50 18.66 -14.77
N VAL A 74 -19.68 19.97 -14.56
CA VAL A 74 -20.79 20.57 -13.81
C VAL A 74 -21.36 21.73 -14.61
N ASP A 75 -22.68 21.94 -14.53
CA ASP A 75 -23.34 23.06 -15.19
C ASP A 75 -23.03 24.37 -14.44
N GLU A 76 -23.12 24.38 -13.12
CA GLU A 76 -22.76 25.53 -12.27
C GLU A 76 -22.22 25.05 -10.91
N ILE A 77 -21.18 25.75 -10.40
CA ILE A 77 -20.65 25.54 -9.06
C ILE A 77 -20.20 26.86 -8.45
N GLN A 78 -20.68 27.13 -7.22
CA GLN A 78 -20.40 28.39 -6.52
C GLN A 78 -19.89 28.15 -5.11
N TYR A 79 -19.09 29.10 -4.60
CA TYR A 79 -18.62 29.22 -3.22
C TYR A 79 -17.74 28.08 -2.72
N VAL A 80 -17.14 27.30 -3.60
CA VAL A 80 -16.18 26.26 -3.20
C VAL A 80 -14.87 26.92 -2.79
N PRO A 81 -14.37 26.69 -1.54
CA PRO A 81 -13.09 27.21 -1.09
C PRO A 81 -11.91 26.55 -1.82
N ALA A 82 -10.69 27.08 -1.60
CA ALA A 82 -9.47 26.37 -1.94
C ALA A 82 -9.47 25.01 -1.26
N ALA A 83 -9.22 23.91 -2.02
CA ALA A 83 -9.38 22.57 -1.51
C ALA A 83 -8.05 21.82 -1.40
N LEU A 84 -7.91 21.05 -0.33
CA LEU A 84 -6.84 20.07 -0.11
C LEU A 84 -7.48 18.69 0.04
N ALA A 85 -6.95 17.71 -0.69
CA ALA A 85 -7.44 16.33 -0.58
C ALA A 85 -6.39 15.42 0.08
N LEU A 86 -6.90 14.55 0.94
CA LEU A 86 -6.19 13.40 1.48
C LEU A 86 -6.80 12.15 0.86
N HIS A 87 -6.10 11.63 -0.15
CA HIS A 87 -6.58 10.48 -0.91
C HIS A 87 -6.47 9.20 -0.09
N GLN A 88 -7.35 8.25 -0.35
CA GLN A 88 -7.34 6.90 0.22
C GLN A 88 -5.96 6.23 0.10
N ARG A 89 -5.27 6.42 -1.01
CA ARG A 89 -3.94 5.87 -1.26
C ARG A 89 -2.93 6.98 -1.48
N PRO A 90 -2.24 7.44 -0.42
CA PRO A 90 -1.14 8.37 -0.58
C PRO A 90 -0.01 7.78 -1.44
N GLY A 91 0.60 8.59 -2.27
CA GLY A 91 1.76 8.18 -3.05
C GLY A 91 2.86 7.56 -2.19
N VAL A 92 3.56 6.56 -2.72
CA VAL A 92 4.67 5.91 -2.02
C VAL A 92 5.83 6.90 -1.92
N PRO A 93 6.30 7.21 -0.71
CA PRO A 93 7.43 8.14 -0.53
C PRO A 93 8.73 7.56 -1.08
N GLY A 94 9.68 8.42 -1.41
CA GLY A 94 11.01 8.00 -1.83
C GLY A 94 11.78 7.26 -0.72
N ILE A 95 12.73 6.43 -1.09
CA ILE A 95 13.55 5.55 -0.20
C ILE A 95 14.24 6.31 0.95
N ARG A 96 14.51 7.61 0.78
CA ARG A 96 15.09 8.47 1.83
C ARG A 96 14.06 9.07 2.76
N SER A 97 12.76 8.87 2.52
CA SER A 97 11.71 9.41 3.38
C SER A 97 11.53 8.55 4.62
N THR A 98 11.41 9.21 5.77
CA THR A 98 11.08 8.58 7.05
C THR A 98 9.82 9.20 7.63
N PHE A 99 9.25 8.56 8.66
CA PHE A 99 8.16 9.14 9.43
C PHE A 99 8.54 10.55 9.96
N GLY A 100 9.75 10.72 10.48
CA GLY A 100 10.25 12.01 10.97
C GLY A 100 10.38 13.10 9.90
N THR A 101 10.77 12.74 8.65
CA THR A 101 10.80 13.70 7.54
C THR A 101 9.41 13.99 7.00
N GLY A 102 8.54 12.98 6.92
CA GLY A 102 7.17 13.12 6.45
C GLY A 102 6.30 13.98 7.36
N THR A 103 6.53 13.92 8.68
CA THR A 103 5.85 14.74 9.70
C THR A 103 6.54 16.08 9.97
N GLU A 104 7.74 16.28 9.44
CA GLU A 104 8.63 17.41 9.72
C GLU A 104 9.13 17.49 11.18
N LEU A 105 8.77 16.56 12.06
CA LEU A 105 9.25 16.51 13.44
C LEU A 105 10.77 16.40 13.52
N LEU A 106 11.38 15.71 12.56
CA LEU A 106 12.83 15.59 12.49
C LEU A 106 13.50 16.96 12.27
N ASN A 107 12.84 17.92 11.64
CA ASN A 107 13.36 19.27 11.48
C ASN A 107 13.48 20.00 12.84
N ASN A 108 12.45 19.88 13.67
CA ASN A 108 12.46 20.44 15.02
C ASN A 108 13.51 19.74 15.91
N LEU A 109 13.60 18.42 15.82
CA LEU A 109 14.59 17.64 16.57
C LEU A 109 16.03 18.02 16.16
N ARG A 110 16.31 18.14 14.86
CA ARG A 110 17.62 18.61 14.36
C ARG A 110 17.95 20.03 14.84
N LEU A 111 16.94 20.91 14.92
CA LEU A 111 17.11 22.25 15.46
C LEU A 111 17.47 22.20 16.94
N MET A 112 16.84 21.35 17.74
CA MET A 112 17.22 21.14 19.15
C MET A 112 18.68 20.69 19.24
N TYR A 113 19.08 19.67 18.45
CA TYR A 113 20.47 19.20 18.48
C TYR A 113 21.49 20.23 17.99
N SER A 114 21.13 21.06 17.01
CA SER A 114 22.00 22.13 16.52
C SER A 114 22.20 23.23 17.55
N ARG A 115 21.17 23.59 18.33
CA ARG A 115 21.15 24.79 19.16
C ARG A 115 21.29 24.55 20.67
N LEU A 116 20.89 23.35 21.12
CA LEU A 116 20.76 23.06 22.55
C LEU A 116 21.66 21.92 23.04
N ALA A 117 22.32 21.19 22.11
CA ALA A 117 23.14 20.04 22.49
C ALA A 117 24.53 20.38 22.95
N ASP A 118 25.18 19.46 23.66
CA ASP A 118 26.60 19.40 23.87
C ASP A 118 27.31 19.13 22.55
N HIS A 119 28.24 19.98 22.12
CA HIS A 119 28.97 19.83 20.86
C HIS A 119 30.40 19.37 21.06
N ARG A 120 30.88 18.55 20.16
CA ARG A 120 32.23 17.97 20.18
C ARG A 120 33.16 18.85 19.35
N CYS A 121 34.29 19.31 19.99
CA CYS A 121 35.33 20.00 19.26
C CYS A 121 36.11 19.06 18.31
N PRO A 122 36.91 19.58 17.37
CA PRO A 122 37.70 18.75 16.45
C PRO A 122 38.65 17.76 17.15
N ASN A 123 39.11 18.12 18.35
CA ASN A 123 40.00 17.30 19.17
C ASN A 123 39.27 16.31 20.11
N GLY A 124 37.93 16.28 20.06
CA GLY A 124 37.14 15.27 20.75
C GLY A 124 36.52 15.66 22.07
N HIS A 125 36.77 16.87 22.60
CA HIS A 125 36.19 17.36 23.86
C HIS A 125 34.76 17.84 23.65
N TYR A 126 33.89 17.64 24.63
CA TYR A 126 32.50 18.09 24.59
C TYR A 126 32.33 19.43 25.34
N LEU A 127 31.67 20.37 24.67
CA LEU A 127 31.33 21.66 25.24
C LEU A 127 29.84 21.67 25.63
N LYS A 128 29.55 22.16 26.84
CA LYS A 128 28.18 22.37 27.29
C LYS A 128 27.49 23.47 26.45
N PRO A 129 26.16 23.37 26.23
CA PRO A 129 25.44 24.38 25.49
C PRO A 129 25.50 25.74 26.17
N THR A 130 25.67 26.78 25.35
CA THR A 130 25.73 28.17 25.78
C THR A 130 24.93 29.04 24.81
N LEU A 131 24.70 30.33 25.16
CA LEU A 131 24.10 31.31 24.24
C LEU A 131 24.88 31.46 22.92
N ALA A 132 26.20 31.20 22.92
CA ALA A 132 27.00 31.23 21.70
C ALA A 132 26.60 30.12 20.73
N VAL A 133 26.35 28.89 21.25
CA VAL A 133 25.81 27.77 20.50
C VAL A 133 24.42 28.14 19.96
N ALA A 134 23.55 28.61 20.81
CA ALA A 134 22.19 29.02 20.45
C ALA A 134 22.17 30.10 19.36
N ALA A 135 23.10 31.05 19.41
CA ALA A 135 23.25 32.13 18.45
C ALA A 135 24.04 31.75 17.17
N GLY A 136 24.55 30.51 17.07
CA GLY A 136 25.37 30.07 15.96
C GLY A 136 26.72 30.79 15.83
N LYS A 137 27.29 31.22 16.94
CA LYS A 137 28.59 31.88 16.96
C LYS A 137 29.73 30.86 17.03
N GLU A 138 30.94 31.33 16.71
CA GLU A 138 32.16 30.56 16.88
C GLU A 138 32.35 30.15 18.33
N LEU A 139 32.77 28.93 18.56
CA LEU A 139 33.05 28.31 19.85
C LEU A 139 34.55 28.10 20.02
N VAL A 140 35.02 28.28 21.21
CA VAL A 140 36.42 28.00 21.57
C VAL A 140 36.45 26.93 22.66
N CYS A 141 37.11 25.82 22.38
CA CYS A 141 37.21 24.71 23.32
C CYS A 141 38.03 25.12 24.54
N PRO A 142 37.49 25.11 25.76
CA PRO A 142 38.24 25.51 26.96
C PRO A 142 39.39 24.56 27.33
N GLU A 143 39.34 23.29 26.83
CA GLU A 143 40.36 22.29 27.12
C GLU A 143 41.55 22.34 26.15
N CYS A 144 41.31 22.64 24.85
CA CYS A 144 42.38 22.58 23.86
C CYS A 144 42.52 23.86 23.00
N GLY A 145 41.71 24.87 23.21
CA GLY A 145 41.75 26.14 22.46
C GLY A 145 41.28 26.04 21.00
N ALA A 146 40.75 24.90 20.54
CA ALA A 146 40.29 24.74 19.17
C ALA A 146 39.07 25.62 18.91
N HIS A 147 39.08 26.33 17.76
CA HIS A 147 37.98 27.13 17.25
C HIS A 147 37.11 26.26 16.32
N PHE A 148 35.81 26.29 16.48
CA PHE A 148 34.86 25.53 15.63
C PHE A 148 33.45 26.13 15.74
N TYR A 149 32.58 25.67 14.86
CA TYR A 149 31.16 26.00 14.89
C TYR A 149 30.32 24.77 15.24
N ALA A 150 29.23 24.99 15.97
CA ALA A 150 28.23 23.94 16.15
C ALA A 150 27.61 23.59 14.80
N PRO A 151 27.32 22.31 14.52
CA PRO A 151 26.71 21.91 13.24
C PRO A 151 25.34 22.57 13.11
N SER A 152 25.06 23.05 11.89
CA SER A 152 23.75 23.55 11.52
C SER A 152 22.72 22.42 11.47
N ALA A 153 21.43 22.74 11.48
CA ALA A 153 20.37 21.74 11.33
C ALA A 153 20.46 20.99 9.98
N GLU A 154 21.08 21.60 8.95
CA GLU A 154 21.32 21.00 7.64
C GLU A 154 22.47 19.99 7.66
N GLU A 155 23.52 20.26 8.42
CA GLU A 155 24.62 19.32 8.65
C GLU A 155 24.23 18.13 9.53
N LEU A 156 23.05 18.16 10.16
CA LEU A 156 22.43 17.07 10.89
C LEU A 156 21.36 16.31 10.05
N ALA A 157 21.19 16.68 8.78
CA ALA A 157 20.19 16.11 7.89
C ALA A 157 20.75 14.95 7.08
N PHE A 158 20.23 13.74 7.26
CA PHE A 158 20.68 12.57 6.50
C PHE A 158 20.32 12.61 5.00
N ASN A 159 19.42 13.50 4.58
CA ASN A 159 19.05 13.73 3.19
C ASN A 159 19.83 14.90 2.56
N SER A 160 20.79 15.45 3.26
CA SER A 160 21.65 16.56 2.86
C SER A 160 23.08 16.37 3.39
N GLN A 161 23.68 17.38 4.00
CA GLN A 161 25.10 17.40 4.40
C GLN A 161 25.43 16.39 5.52
N GLY A 162 24.45 16.01 6.37
CA GLY A 162 24.62 15.01 7.42
C GLY A 162 24.50 13.57 6.96
N ALA A 163 24.37 13.32 5.65
CA ALA A 163 24.24 11.98 5.10
C ALA A 163 25.48 11.11 5.32
N CYS A 164 25.27 9.85 5.65
CA CYS A 164 26.33 8.84 5.59
C CYS A 164 26.86 8.74 4.15
N GLN A 165 28.16 8.89 3.96
CA GLN A 165 28.78 8.91 2.65
C GLN A 165 28.62 7.58 1.89
N LYS A 166 28.67 6.45 2.59
CA LYS A 166 28.57 5.11 1.98
C LYS A 166 27.18 4.82 1.42
N CYS A 167 26.13 5.07 2.17
CA CYS A 167 24.76 4.79 1.73
C CYS A 167 24.03 6.03 1.19
N GLY A 168 24.65 7.21 1.18
CA GLY A 168 24.00 8.45 0.73
C GLY A 168 22.74 8.81 1.51
N GLY A 169 22.65 8.40 2.79
CA GLY A 169 21.49 8.69 3.66
C GLY A 169 20.32 7.72 3.52
N THR A 170 20.47 6.58 2.83
CA THR A 170 19.41 5.55 2.73
C THR A 170 19.34 4.64 3.95
N GLY A 171 20.47 4.46 4.67
CA GLY A 171 20.60 3.55 5.82
C GLY A 171 20.94 2.11 5.40
N SER A 172 20.73 1.76 4.15
CA SER A 172 21.02 0.45 3.58
C SER A 172 21.98 0.53 2.39
N VAL A 173 22.58 -0.57 2.04
CA VAL A 173 23.40 -0.72 0.84
C VAL A 173 22.93 -1.96 0.07
N ARG A 174 22.95 -1.88 -1.26
CA ARG A 174 22.67 -3.04 -2.11
C ARG A 174 23.96 -3.79 -2.31
N THR A 175 23.99 -5.03 -1.87
CA THR A 175 25.08 -5.96 -2.05
C THR A 175 24.65 -7.12 -2.94
N VAL A 176 25.61 -7.78 -3.56
CA VAL A 176 25.33 -8.99 -4.35
C VAL A 176 24.93 -10.11 -3.40
N ASP A 177 23.83 -10.79 -3.69
CA ASP A 177 23.40 -11.96 -2.93
C ASP A 177 24.03 -13.24 -3.54
N PRO A 178 24.99 -13.88 -2.84
CA PRO A 178 25.65 -15.07 -3.35
C PRO A 178 24.70 -16.22 -3.67
N ALA A 179 23.59 -16.35 -2.92
CA ALA A 179 22.61 -17.42 -3.12
C ALA A 179 21.90 -17.33 -4.49
N THR A 180 21.78 -16.12 -5.05
CA THR A 180 21.13 -15.89 -6.34
C THR A 180 22.05 -16.05 -7.54
N LEU A 181 23.39 -16.12 -7.30
CA LEU A 181 24.36 -16.28 -8.36
C LEU A 181 24.36 -17.70 -8.95
N VAL A 182 24.10 -18.70 -8.10
CA VAL A 182 23.96 -20.11 -8.48
C VAL A 182 22.69 -20.65 -7.84
N PRO A 183 21.51 -20.41 -8.45
CA PRO A 183 20.23 -20.80 -7.86
C PRO A 183 19.97 -22.32 -7.90
N ASP A 184 20.65 -23.04 -8.81
CA ASP A 184 20.60 -24.49 -8.94
C ASP A 184 22.02 -25.04 -9.08
N ASP A 185 22.55 -25.59 -8.01
CA ASP A 185 23.90 -26.16 -7.94
C ASP A 185 23.99 -27.57 -8.51
N SER A 186 22.88 -28.19 -8.90
CA SER A 186 22.84 -29.45 -9.61
C SER A 186 23.22 -29.32 -11.10
N LEU A 187 23.12 -28.10 -11.65
CA LEU A 187 23.56 -27.78 -13.01
C LEU A 187 25.06 -27.56 -13.08
N SER A 188 25.65 -27.88 -14.23
CA SER A 188 27.00 -27.47 -14.55
C SER A 188 27.05 -26.01 -15.03
N ILE A 189 28.28 -25.44 -15.07
CA ILE A 189 28.47 -24.08 -15.63
C ILE A 189 28.11 -24.07 -17.12
N ASP A 190 28.39 -25.16 -17.87
CA ASP A 190 28.01 -25.32 -19.28
C ASP A 190 26.49 -25.36 -19.47
N GLU A 191 25.74 -25.89 -18.50
CA GLU A 191 24.29 -25.91 -18.49
C GLU A 191 23.67 -24.59 -17.96
N GLY A 192 24.51 -23.68 -17.47
CA GLY A 192 24.06 -22.35 -17.05
C GLY A 192 23.88 -22.17 -15.55
N ALA A 193 24.55 -22.93 -14.70
CA ALA A 193 24.48 -22.79 -13.23
C ALA A 193 24.72 -21.37 -12.77
N VAL A 194 25.65 -20.61 -13.41
CA VAL A 194 25.97 -19.22 -13.03
C VAL A 194 25.01 -18.24 -13.72
N ALA A 195 23.92 -17.92 -13.04
CA ALA A 195 22.81 -17.11 -13.56
C ALA A 195 23.18 -15.70 -14.07
N PRO A 196 24.12 -14.93 -13.46
CA PRO A 196 24.55 -13.65 -13.99
C PRO A 196 25.19 -13.72 -15.38
N TRP A 197 25.98 -14.76 -15.67
CA TRP A 197 26.62 -14.92 -16.97
C TRP A 197 25.61 -15.17 -18.10
N ASN A 198 24.46 -15.77 -17.77
CA ASN A 198 23.42 -16.05 -18.75
C ASN A 198 22.53 -14.82 -19.03
N SER A 199 22.38 -13.91 -18.06
CA SER A 199 21.40 -12.82 -18.13
C SER A 199 21.99 -11.42 -18.26
N LEU A 200 23.23 -11.21 -17.79
CA LEU A 200 23.90 -9.90 -17.74
C LEU A 200 25.16 -9.82 -18.60
N MET A 201 25.72 -10.97 -18.98
CA MET A 201 26.95 -11.06 -19.76
C MET A 201 26.80 -11.96 -20.99
N TRP A 202 27.85 -12.04 -21.81
CA TRP A 202 27.86 -12.90 -22.96
C TRP A 202 28.21 -14.34 -22.57
N SER A 203 27.67 -15.28 -23.33
CA SER A 203 27.90 -16.73 -23.14
C SER A 203 29.38 -17.18 -23.21
N LEU A 204 30.29 -16.29 -23.61
CA LEU A 204 31.73 -16.50 -23.65
C LEU A 204 32.36 -16.69 -22.27
N MET A 205 31.73 -16.30 -21.20
CA MET A 205 32.28 -16.33 -19.85
C MET A 205 32.55 -17.77 -19.36
N THR A 206 31.76 -18.71 -19.83
CA THR A 206 31.94 -20.15 -19.55
C THR A 206 33.26 -20.65 -20.14
N ASP A 207 33.59 -20.29 -21.40
CA ASP A 207 34.82 -20.70 -22.04
C ASP A 207 36.05 -20.07 -21.36
N VAL A 208 35.94 -18.79 -20.99
CA VAL A 208 37.00 -18.09 -20.24
C VAL A 208 37.20 -18.70 -18.85
N CYS A 209 36.12 -19.10 -18.18
CA CYS A 209 36.16 -19.75 -16.86
C CYS A 209 36.89 -21.08 -16.91
N ARG A 210 36.73 -21.85 -18.00
CA ARG A 210 37.48 -23.10 -18.25
C ARG A 210 39.00 -22.84 -18.34
N GLU A 211 39.40 -21.78 -19.03
CA GLU A 211 40.79 -21.35 -19.10
C GLU A 211 41.35 -20.77 -17.78
N MET A 212 40.49 -20.47 -16.83
CA MET A 212 40.86 -20.15 -15.45
C MET A 212 41.15 -21.42 -14.63
N GLY A 213 40.95 -22.62 -15.19
CA GLY A 213 41.17 -23.90 -14.54
C GLY A 213 39.96 -24.41 -13.73
N VAL A 214 38.76 -24.00 -14.07
CA VAL A 214 37.52 -24.46 -13.46
C VAL A 214 36.87 -25.51 -14.37
N ARG A 215 36.43 -26.63 -13.82
CA ARG A 215 35.68 -27.65 -14.53
C ARG A 215 34.26 -27.13 -14.78
N THR A 216 33.90 -26.93 -16.04
CA THR A 216 32.61 -26.34 -16.41
C THR A 216 31.55 -27.39 -16.77
N ASP A 217 31.95 -28.65 -16.89
CA ASP A 217 31.14 -29.79 -17.36
C ASP A 217 30.57 -30.66 -16.22
N VAL A 218 30.91 -30.37 -14.96
CA VAL A 218 30.39 -31.08 -13.78
C VAL A 218 29.39 -30.21 -13.01
N PRO A 219 28.41 -30.81 -12.24
CA PRO A 219 27.54 -30.06 -11.37
C PRO A 219 28.29 -29.10 -10.46
N PHE A 220 27.76 -27.88 -10.29
CA PHE A 220 28.43 -26.82 -9.51
C PHE A 220 28.75 -27.25 -8.08
N ARG A 221 27.87 -28.04 -7.44
CA ARG A 221 28.12 -28.61 -6.10
C ARG A 221 29.38 -29.50 -6.02
N GLU A 222 29.81 -30.10 -7.13
CA GLU A 222 30.97 -31.00 -7.21
C GLU A 222 32.27 -30.27 -7.49
N LEU A 223 32.22 -28.95 -7.71
CA LEU A 223 33.42 -28.12 -7.81
C LEU A 223 34.13 -28.03 -6.47
N THR A 224 35.44 -27.99 -6.52
CA THR A 224 36.28 -27.75 -5.33
C THR A 224 36.06 -26.32 -4.82
N GLU A 225 36.35 -26.07 -3.55
CA GLU A 225 36.23 -24.72 -2.96
C GLU A 225 37.10 -23.69 -3.70
N ARG A 226 38.26 -24.11 -4.24
CA ARG A 226 39.10 -23.25 -5.07
C ARG A 226 38.43 -22.88 -6.40
N GLU A 227 37.78 -23.84 -7.04
CA GLU A 227 37.04 -23.57 -8.29
C GLU A 227 35.86 -22.66 -8.05
N LYS A 228 35.09 -22.88 -6.96
CA LYS A 228 33.98 -22.00 -6.53
C LYS A 228 34.49 -20.59 -6.24
N GLU A 229 35.59 -20.45 -5.52
CA GLU A 229 36.21 -19.16 -5.23
C GLU A 229 36.61 -18.41 -6.51
N ILE A 230 37.11 -19.11 -7.52
CA ILE A 230 37.41 -18.50 -8.84
C ILE A 230 36.11 -18.01 -9.47
N VAL A 231 35.01 -18.77 -9.44
CA VAL A 231 33.71 -18.37 -10.01
C VAL A 231 33.17 -17.15 -9.31
N TYR A 232 33.20 -17.10 -7.97
CA TYR A 232 32.62 -16.00 -7.20
C TYR A 232 33.53 -14.76 -7.17
N HIS A 233 34.86 -14.91 -7.00
CA HIS A 233 35.77 -13.81 -6.67
C HIS A 233 37.10 -13.82 -7.47
N GLY A 234 37.23 -14.71 -8.44
CA GLY A 234 38.47 -14.83 -9.24
C GLY A 234 38.92 -13.51 -9.88
N PRO A 235 40.24 -13.29 -10.04
CA PRO A 235 40.75 -12.03 -10.57
C PRO A 235 40.39 -11.83 -12.04
N ALA A 236 40.27 -10.57 -12.46
CA ALA A 236 40.06 -10.21 -13.85
C ALA A 236 41.36 -10.47 -14.66
N GLU A 237 41.46 -11.63 -15.28
CA GLU A 237 42.59 -12.03 -16.11
C GLU A 237 42.17 -12.14 -17.57
N LYS A 238 43.07 -11.73 -18.47
CA LYS A 238 42.87 -11.88 -19.91
C LYS A 238 43.33 -13.30 -20.32
N LYS A 239 42.40 -14.07 -20.89
CA LYS A 239 42.62 -15.44 -21.36
C LYS A 239 42.41 -15.51 -22.85
N HIS A 240 43.13 -16.41 -23.50
CA HIS A 240 43.00 -16.74 -24.90
C HIS A 240 42.04 -17.91 -25.05
N ILE A 241 40.91 -17.70 -25.77
CA ILE A 241 39.86 -18.70 -25.92
C ILE A 241 39.57 -19.02 -27.38
N PHE A 242 39.22 -20.28 -27.66
CA PHE A 242 38.68 -20.71 -28.93
C PHE A 242 37.16 -20.56 -28.89
N TYR A 243 36.65 -19.66 -29.68
CA TYR A 243 35.21 -19.39 -29.74
C TYR A 243 34.57 -19.87 -31.01
N LYS A 244 33.47 -20.64 -30.88
CA LYS A 244 32.64 -21.08 -32.00
C LYS A 244 31.20 -20.55 -31.80
N PRO A 245 30.77 -19.55 -32.59
CA PRO A 245 29.43 -19.05 -32.49
C PRO A 245 28.38 -20.14 -32.76
N LYS A 246 27.26 -20.15 -31.96
CA LYS A 246 26.15 -21.13 -32.10
C LYS A 246 25.55 -21.18 -33.53
N ASN A 247 25.68 -20.08 -34.30
CA ASN A 247 25.08 -19.92 -35.63
C ASN A 247 26.11 -19.81 -36.77
N SER A 248 27.37 -20.21 -36.52
CA SER A 248 28.43 -20.12 -37.54
C SER A 248 29.33 -21.34 -37.47
N ASN A 249 29.80 -21.83 -38.63
CA ASN A 249 30.79 -22.92 -38.73
C ASN A 249 32.22 -22.43 -38.64
N GLN A 250 32.45 -21.13 -38.47
CA GLN A 250 33.82 -20.59 -38.34
C GLN A 250 34.15 -20.44 -36.86
N ALA A 251 35.20 -21.15 -36.41
CA ALA A 251 35.82 -20.94 -35.11
C ALA A 251 36.88 -19.84 -35.24
N GLY A 252 37.01 -19.00 -34.22
CA GLY A 252 38.01 -17.95 -34.12
C GLY A 252 38.69 -17.95 -32.75
N GLU A 253 39.89 -17.43 -32.73
CA GLU A 253 40.63 -17.18 -31.49
C GLU A 253 40.35 -15.76 -31.01
N LEU A 254 40.05 -15.61 -29.70
CA LEU A 254 39.74 -14.35 -29.08
C LEU A 254 40.40 -14.24 -27.71
N ASP A 255 40.98 -13.09 -27.45
CA ASP A 255 41.43 -12.72 -26.11
C ASP A 255 40.30 -12.07 -25.37
N PHE A 256 39.84 -12.68 -24.28
CA PHE A 256 38.76 -12.16 -23.46
C PHE A 256 39.13 -12.09 -21.98
N THR A 257 38.64 -11.05 -21.28
CA THR A 257 38.89 -10.86 -19.85
C THR A 257 37.89 -11.64 -19.02
N TYR A 258 38.35 -12.43 -18.10
CA TYR A 258 37.54 -13.12 -17.11
C TYR A 258 36.86 -12.12 -16.18
N TYR A 259 35.57 -12.27 -15.96
CA TYR A 259 34.78 -11.51 -14.99
C TYR A 259 34.00 -12.49 -14.11
N ASN A 260 34.36 -12.56 -12.82
CA ASN A 260 33.70 -13.41 -11.87
C ASN A 260 32.20 -13.03 -11.70
N ALA A 261 31.39 -13.90 -11.07
CA ALA A 261 29.96 -13.76 -10.97
C ALA A 261 29.58 -12.51 -10.18
N VAL A 262 30.27 -12.19 -9.07
CA VAL A 262 30.02 -10.99 -8.25
C VAL A 262 30.31 -9.73 -9.04
N TYR A 263 31.49 -9.63 -9.66
CA TYR A 263 31.86 -8.47 -10.46
C TYR A 263 30.90 -8.24 -11.64
N THR A 264 30.40 -9.32 -12.23
CA THR A 264 29.42 -9.23 -13.34
C THR A 264 28.18 -8.46 -12.90
N VAL A 265 27.66 -8.74 -11.70
CA VAL A 265 26.49 -8.04 -11.14
C VAL A 265 26.84 -6.60 -10.78
N GLU A 266 27.95 -6.36 -10.09
CA GLU A 266 28.41 -5.02 -9.70
C GLU A 266 28.65 -4.12 -10.91
N ASN A 267 29.30 -4.63 -11.94
CA ASN A 267 29.53 -3.90 -13.20
C ASN A 267 28.22 -3.62 -13.96
N ALA A 268 27.30 -4.57 -13.95
CA ALA A 268 25.98 -4.35 -14.52
C ALA A 268 25.22 -3.26 -13.74
N LEU A 269 25.23 -3.30 -12.40
CA LEU A 269 24.61 -2.30 -11.53
C LEU A 269 25.15 -0.88 -11.78
N SER A 270 26.49 -0.76 -11.91
CA SER A 270 27.12 0.54 -12.17
C SER A 270 26.74 1.17 -13.52
N LYS A 271 26.27 0.38 -14.47
CA LYS A 271 25.90 0.79 -15.83
C LYS A 271 24.40 0.94 -16.04
N VAL A 272 23.57 0.67 -15.03
CA VAL A 272 22.11 0.80 -15.11
C VAL A 272 21.74 2.27 -15.34
N LYS A 273 20.94 2.52 -16.39
CA LYS A 273 20.45 3.87 -16.75
C LYS A 273 18.92 3.97 -16.75
N ASP A 274 18.24 2.82 -16.76
CA ASP A 274 16.79 2.76 -16.87
C ASP A 274 16.20 1.68 -15.94
N GLU A 275 14.90 1.71 -15.77
CA GLU A 275 14.16 0.78 -14.91
C GLU A 275 14.24 -0.67 -15.41
N LYS A 276 14.31 -0.89 -16.73
CA LYS A 276 14.45 -2.23 -17.31
C LYS A 276 15.82 -2.84 -16.98
N GLY A 277 16.87 -2.02 -17.05
CA GLY A 277 18.21 -2.42 -16.61
C GLY A 277 18.23 -2.77 -15.13
N MET A 278 17.58 -1.96 -14.29
CA MET A 278 17.51 -2.23 -12.85
C MET A 278 16.81 -3.57 -12.55
N LYS A 279 15.64 -3.84 -13.13
CA LYS A 279 14.93 -5.13 -12.94
C LYS A 279 15.73 -6.37 -13.32
N ARG A 280 16.68 -6.23 -14.24
CA ARG A 280 17.57 -7.35 -14.63
C ARG A 280 18.64 -7.65 -13.59
N VAL A 281 19.12 -6.61 -12.90
CA VAL A 281 20.18 -6.73 -11.90
C VAL A 281 19.62 -6.99 -10.51
N GLU A 282 18.45 -6.41 -10.19
CA GLU A 282 17.82 -6.44 -8.88
C GLU A 282 17.64 -7.85 -8.31
N LYS A 283 17.37 -8.85 -9.15
CA LYS A 283 17.21 -10.25 -8.75
C LYS A 283 18.49 -10.89 -8.18
N PHE A 284 19.65 -10.25 -8.35
CA PHE A 284 20.93 -10.69 -7.82
C PHE A 284 21.41 -9.86 -6.63
N LEU A 285 20.58 -8.92 -6.17
CA LEU A 285 20.94 -8.00 -5.11
C LEU A 285 20.10 -8.30 -3.87
N LYS A 286 20.73 -8.16 -2.72
CA LYS A 286 20.06 -8.05 -1.43
C LYS A 286 20.32 -6.68 -0.83
N GLU A 287 19.39 -6.24 0.01
CA GLU A 287 19.51 -5.00 0.74
C GLU A 287 20.03 -5.29 2.16
N ASP A 288 21.24 -4.88 2.43
CA ASP A 288 21.89 -5.05 3.74
C ASP A 288 21.96 -3.72 4.47
N VAL A 289 21.93 -3.74 5.80
CA VAL A 289 22.16 -2.56 6.63
C VAL A 289 23.53 -1.96 6.33
N CYS A 290 23.60 -0.65 6.13
CA CYS A 290 24.86 0.03 5.85
C CYS A 290 25.88 -0.20 6.98
N PRO A 291 27.05 -0.78 6.72
CA PRO A 291 28.03 -1.10 7.76
C PRO A 291 28.63 0.13 8.45
N ASP A 292 28.66 1.29 7.78
CA ASP A 292 29.25 2.53 8.32
C ASP A 292 28.30 3.24 9.27
N CYS A 293 27.04 3.45 8.86
CA CYS A 293 26.06 4.12 9.71
C CYS A 293 25.17 3.16 10.52
N ARG A 294 25.22 1.86 10.25
CA ARG A 294 24.42 0.82 10.91
C ARG A 294 22.92 1.16 10.91
N GLY A 295 22.42 1.62 9.76
CA GLY A 295 21.00 1.95 9.58
C GLY A 295 20.61 3.38 9.97
N THR A 296 21.43 4.10 10.72
CA THR A 296 21.09 5.46 11.22
C THR A 296 20.99 6.53 10.13
N ARG A 297 21.45 6.25 8.91
CA ARG A 297 21.47 7.17 7.75
C ARG A 297 22.42 8.37 7.91
N LEU A 298 22.89 8.66 9.13
CA LEU A 298 23.69 9.80 9.50
C LEU A 298 25.20 9.52 9.37
N SER A 299 25.94 10.55 8.98
CA SER A 299 27.40 10.55 9.06
C SER A 299 27.84 10.50 10.53
N GLN A 300 29.11 10.13 10.77
CA GLN A 300 29.63 10.07 12.11
C GLN A 300 29.63 11.44 12.80
N ASN A 301 29.91 12.52 12.06
CA ASN A 301 29.89 13.89 12.61
C ASN A 301 28.48 14.32 13.05
N ALA A 302 27.44 13.93 12.31
CA ALA A 302 26.06 14.25 12.67
C ALA A 302 25.56 13.47 13.91
N ARG A 303 26.27 12.42 14.35
CA ARG A 303 25.95 11.62 15.55
C ARG A 303 26.72 12.08 16.79
N TYR A 304 27.68 13.01 16.67
CA TYR A 304 28.44 13.49 17.83
C TYR A 304 27.66 14.40 18.78
N PRO A 305 26.80 15.34 18.34
CA PRO A 305 26.06 16.18 19.27
C PRO A 305 25.22 15.34 20.23
N LYS A 306 25.23 15.71 21.53
CA LYS A 306 24.45 15.03 22.55
C LYS A 306 23.54 15.99 23.28
N LEU A 307 22.29 15.67 23.38
CA LEU A 307 21.29 16.38 24.16
C LEU A 307 20.77 15.44 25.26
N ARG A 308 20.89 15.87 26.54
CA ARG A 308 20.63 15.00 27.69
C ARG A 308 21.36 13.64 27.58
N SER A 309 22.63 13.68 27.15
CA SER A 309 23.49 12.49 26.92
C SER A 309 23.08 11.54 25.78
N ILE A 310 22.04 11.83 25.02
CA ILE A 310 21.52 11.03 23.91
C ILE A 310 21.93 11.69 22.59
N SER A 311 22.40 10.91 21.62
CA SER A 311 22.68 11.38 20.26
C SER A 311 21.42 11.46 19.40
N LEU A 312 21.48 12.19 18.27
CA LEU A 312 20.34 12.39 17.37
C LEU A 312 19.79 11.05 16.83
N ASP A 313 20.65 10.14 16.43
CA ASP A 313 20.26 8.81 15.97
C ASP A 313 19.54 8.01 17.06
N GLN A 314 20.04 8.03 18.29
CA GLN A 314 19.37 7.39 19.43
C GLN A 314 18.00 8.01 19.74
N ALA A 315 17.87 9.33 19.67
CA ALA A 315 16.57 9.98 19.84
C ALA A 315 15.58 9.62 18.72
N CYS A 316 16.06 9.45 17.49
CA CYS A 316 15.22 9.05 16.36
C CYS A 316 14.68 7.63 16.46
N THR A 317 15.30 6.74 17.23
CA THR A 317 14.82 5.34 17.42
C THR A 317 13.77 5.22 18.52
N MET A 318 13.59 6.23 19.37
CA MET A 318 12.52 6.23 20.35
C MET A 318 11.15 6.26 19.67
N SER A 319 10.15 5.61 20.26
CA SER A 319 8.77 5.83 19.87
C SER A 319 8.40 7.30 20.05
N LEU A 320 7.45 7.80 19.25
CA LEU A 320 7.04 9.21 19.33
C LEU A 320 6.54 9.57 20.73
N SER A 321 5.86 8.66 21.42
CA SER A 321 5.38 8.85 22.79
C SER A 321 6.54 9.02 23.77
N GLU A 322 7.52 8.13 23.74
CA GLU A 322 8.73 8.23 24.57
C GLU A 322 9.56 9.47 24.24
N LEU A 323 9.65 9.82 22.97
CA LEU A 323 10.40 10.99 22.53
C LEU A 323 9.75 12.28 23.03
N VAL A 324 8.41 12.38 23.06
CA VAL A 324 7.70 13.53 23.65
C VAL A 324 8.02 13.66 25.14
N ASP A 325 7.97 12.57 25.88
CA ASP A 325 8.28 12.60 27.32
C ASP A 325 9.76 12.98 27.59
N TRP A 326 10.65 12.53 26.71
CA TRP A 326 12.07 12.93 26.77
C TRP A 326 12.26 14.41 26.42
N VAL A 327 11.58 14.94 25.40
CA VAL A 327 11.65 16.34 24.95
C VAL A 327 11.18 17.29 26.04
N ARG A 328 10.12 16.96 26.78
CA ARG A 328 9.62 17.75 27.92
C ARG A 328 10.67 18.06 28.99
N GLY A 329 11.60 17.15 29.18
CA GLY A 329 12.70 17.36 30.13
C GLY A 329 13.90 18.12 29.56
N VAL A 330 13.89 18.54 28.27
CA VAL A 330 15.02 19.26 27.65
C VAL A 330 15.22 20.64 28.27
N PRO A 331 14.19 21.51 28.45
CA PRO A 331 14.39 22.85 29.02
C PRO A 331 15.02 22.80 30.39
N ASP A 332 14.66 21.86 31.26
CA ASP A 332 15.18 21.78 32.63
C ASP A 332 16.64 21.30 32.69
N SER A 333 17.11 20.63 31.63
CA SER A 333 18.50 20.17 31.52
C SER A 333 19.49 21.26 31.09
N LEU A 334 19.01 22.46 30.77
CA LEU A 334 19.78 23.54 30.16
C LEU A 334 20.00 24.72 31.15
N PRO A 335 21.05 25.53 30.93
CA PRO A 335 21.23 26.77 31.63
C PRO A 335 20.00 27.67 31.58
N GLU A 336 19.72 28.42 32.66
CA GLU A 336 18.50 29.23 32.79
C GLU A 336 18.31 30.20 31.62
N GLU A 337 19.39 30.77 31.13
CA GLU A 337 19.39 31.72 30.00
C GLU A 337 18.97 31.13 28.68
N MET A 338 19.07 29.80 28.50
CA MET A 338 18.68 29.07 27.26
C MET A 338 17.27 28.50 27.33
N ARG A 339 16.67 28.41 28.52
CA ARG A 339 15.36 27.80 28.72
C ARG A 339 14.25 28.40 27.86
N PRO A 340 14.13 29.75 27.72
CA PRO A 340 13.05 30.32 26.90
C PRO A 340 13.08 29.84 25.43
N MET A 341 14.29 29.77 24.86
CA MET A 341 14.45 29.22 23.50
C MET A 341 14.10 27.71 23.43
N ALA A 342 14.59 26.96 24.42
CA ALA A 342 14.33 25.54 24.51
C ALA A 342 12.83 25.25 24.61
N VAL A 343 12.09 25.95 25.47
CA VAL A 343 10.64 25.85 25.61
C VAL A 343 9.94 26.11 24.27
N SER A 344 10.29 27.18 23.57
CA SER A 344 9.68 27.50 22.26
C SER A 344 9.87 26.41 21.21
N ILE A 345 11.06 25.78 21.15
CA ILE A 345 11.33 24.71 20.21
C ILE A 345 10.60 23.42 20.63
N CYS A 346 10.62 23.10 21.92
CA CYS A 346 9.95 21.92 22.48
C CYS A 346 8.43 22.02 22.32
N ASP A 347 7.81 23.16 22.59
CA ASP A 347 6.36 23.37 22.39
C ASP A 347 5.94 23.18 20.94
N SER A 348 6.75 23.67 19.99
CA SER A 348 6.50 23.44 18.54
C SER A 348 6.56 21.96 18.18
N PHE A 349 7.50 21.21 18.76
CA PHE A 349 7.59 19.75 18.58
C PHE A 349 6.38 19.04 19.18
N GLU A 350 6.06 19.33 20.46
CA GLU A 350 4.97 18.69 21.19
C GLU A 350 3.62 18.94 20.54
N GLY A 351 3.36 20.15 20.05
CA GLY A 351 2.10 20.49 19.38
C GLY A 351 1.84 19.65 18.12
N THR A 352 2.90 19.32 17.38
CA THR A 352 2.80 18.43 16.21
C THR A 352 2.73 16.95 16.64
N ALA A 353 3.57 16.55 17.60
CA ALA A 353 3.65 15.18 18.06
C ALA A 353 2.36 14.71 18.74
N LYS A 354 1.72 15.57 19.54
CA LYS A 354 0.44 15.26 20.21
C LYS A 354 -0.63 14.84 19.20
N ARG A 355 -0.80 15.58 18.11
CA ARG A 355 -1.79 15.23 17.07
C ARG A 355 -1.51 13.87 16.42
N LEU A 356 -0.24 13.54 16.20
CA LEU A 356 0.15 12.23 15.67
C LEU A 356 -0.15 11.10 16.67
N ILE A 357 0.07 11.37 17.97
CA ILE A 357 -0.26 10.42 19.04
C ILE A 357 -1.78 10.22 19.12
N ASP A 358 -2.55 11.32 19.08
CA ASP A 358 -4.03 11.27 19.07
C ASP A 358 -4.57 10.49 17.87
N LEU A 359 -3.89 10.56 16.71
CA LEU A 359 -4.17 9.75 15.54
C LEU A 359 -3.64 8.30 15.63
N GLY A 360 -3.16 7.86 16.79
CA GLY A 360 -2.69 6.48 17.02
C GLY A 360 -1.33 6.17 16.41
N LEU A 361 -0.46 7.17 16.13
CA LEU A 361 0.87 6.98 15.57
C LEU A 361 1.99 7.12 16.62
N GLY A 362 1.64 7.14 17.91
CA GLY A 362 2.60 7.32 19.01
C GLY A 362 3.66 6.22 19.14
N TYR A 363 3.41 5.05 18.57
CA TYR A 363 4.36 3.93 18.59
C TYR A 363 5.44 4.01 17.50
N LEU A 364 5.29 4.87 16.49
CA LEU A 364 6.25 5.01 15.41
C LEU A 364 7.47 5.81 15.87
N SER A 365 8.66 5.41 15.43
CA SER A 365 9.90 6.14 15.60
C SER A 365 10.18 7.06 14.42
N LEU A 366 10.93 8.15 14.63
CA LEU A 366 11.21 9.14 13.58
C LEU A 366 12.09 8.59 12.45
N ASP A 367 12.89 7.58 12.70
CA ASP A 367 13.74 6.88 11.72
C ASP A 367 12.99 5.83 10.90
N ARG A 368 11.75 5.48 11.29
CA ARG A 368 10.93 4.50 10.56
C ARG A 368 10.81 4.91 9.11
N SER A 369 11.20 4.01 8.20
CA SER A 369 11.14 4.25 6.76
C SER A 369 9.69 4.47 6.31
N ALA A 370 9.42 5.55 5.59
CA ALA A 370 8.07 5.88 5.13
C ALA A 370 7.52 4.86 4.11
N VAL A 371 8.39 4.10 3.44
CA VAL A 371 8.00 3.01 2.54
C VAL A 371 7.38 1.83 3.30
N THR A 372 7.81 1.61 4.55
CA THR A 372 7.32 0.51 5.40
C THR A 372 6.05 0.86 6.18
N LEU A 373 5.55 2.08 6.04
CA LEU A 373 4.29 2.49 6.66
C LEU A 373 3.10 1.91 5.91
N SER A 374 2.08 1.46 6.63
CA SER A 374 0.81 1.06 6.05
C SER A 374 0.11 2.24 5.35
N THR A 375 -0.89 1.96 4.53
CA THR A 375 -1.67 2.99 3.85
C THR A 375 -2.34 3.94 4.84
N GLY A 376 -2.96 3.42 5.89
CA GLY A 376 -3.59 4.22 6.95
C GLY A 376 -2.59 5.06 7.75
N GLU A 377 -1.39 4.52 8.08
CA GLU A 377 -0.34 5.29 8.75
C GLU A 377 0.14 6.46 7.90
N ARG A 378 0.35 6.24 6.58
CA ARG A 378 0.73 7.31 5.65
C ARG A 378 -0.35 8.38 5.52
N GLN A 379 -1.61 8.00 5.47
CA GLN A 379 -2.74 8.92 5.39
C GLN A 379 -2.85 9.78 6.66
N ARG A 380 -2.77 9.17 7.85
CA ARG A 380 -2.78 9.89 9.13
C ARG A 380 -1.59 10.84 9.29
N MET A 381 -0.41 10.41 8.85
CA MET A 381 0.77 11.27 8.80
C MET A 381 0.54 12.51 7.93
N GLN A 382 -0.09 12.36 6.75
CA GLN A 382 -0.45 13.50 5.90
C GLN A 382 -1.52 14.39 6.53
N LEU A 383 -2.53 13.81 7.19
CA LEU A 383 -3.56 14.55 7.90
C LEU A 383 -2.96 15.43 9.01
N ALA A 384 -2.12 14.87 9.87
CA ALA A 384 -1.44 15.62 10.93
C ALA A 384 -0.61 16.79 10.37
N ARG A 385 0.02 16.59 9.20
CA ARG A 385 0.77 17.64 8.52
C ARG A 385 -0.15 18.74 7.97
N ALA A 386 -1.27 18.39 7.37
CA ALA A 386 -2.23 19.34 6.83
C ALA A 386 -2.81 20.26 7.91
N VAL A 387 -3.13 19.72 9.08
CA VAL A 387 -3.71 20.46 10.21
C VAL A 387 -2.69 21.37 10.92
N ARG A 388 -1.40 21.09 10.80
CA ARG A 388 -0.34 21.89 11.47
C ARG A 388 -0.36 23.38 11.09
N ASN A 389 -0.71 23.69 9.86
CA ASN A 389 -0.54 25.03 9.30
C ASN A 389 -1.62 26.05 9.71
N ARG A 390 -2.62 25.65 10.52
CA ARG A 390 -3.73 26.52 10.99
C ARG A 390 -4.27 27.45 9.88
N THR A 391 -4.48 26.88 8.71
CA THR A 391 -5.14 27.60 7.61
C THR A 391 -6.60 27.83 7.92
N THR A 392 -7.16 28.92 7.43
CA THR A 392 -8.59 29.22 7.57
C THR A 392 -9.23 29.35 6.19
N GLY A 393 -10.51 29.02 6.09
CA GLY A 393 -11.26 29.15 4.82
C GLY A 393 -10.84 28.12 3.76
N VAL A 394 -10.34 26.95 4.17
CA VAL A 394 -9.94 25.84 3.29
C VAL A 394 -10.97 24.73 3.37
N LEU A 395 -11.18 24.06 2.24
CA LEU A 395 -11.95 22.82 2.16
C LEU A 395 -11.03 21.62 2.25
N TYR A 396 -11.14 20.84 3.32
CA TYR A 396 -10.44 19.57 3.47
C TYR A 396 -11.32 18.43 2.98
N VAL A 397 -10.85 17.68 2.00
CA VAL A 397 -11.52 16.48 1.48
C VAL A 397 -10.76 15.26 1.96
N LEU A 398 -11.36 14.50 2.88
CA LEU A 398 -10.79 13.31 3.51
C LEU A 398 -11.47 12.08 2.90
N ASP A 399 -10.70 11.28 2.18
CA ASP A 399 -11.20 10.08 1.51
C ASP A 399 -10.84 8.84 2.33
N GLU A 400 -11.83 8.28 3.03
CA GLU A 400 -11.75 7.13 3.94
C GLU A 400 -10.63 7.26 5.00
N PRO A 401 -10.63 8.32 5.83
CA PRO A 401 -9.57 8.53 6.82
C PRO A 401 -9.60 7.55 7.99
N SER A 402 -10.68 6.77 8.15
CA SER A 402 -10.81 5.70 9.16
C SER A 402 -10.05 4.42 8.80
N ILE A 403 -9.48 4.30 7.60
CA ILE A 403 -8.79 3.10 7.11
C ILE A 403 -7.74 2.59 8.11
N GLY A 404 -7.87 1.30 8.49
CA GLY A 404 -6.93 0.63 9.40
C GLY A 404 -6.91 1.22 10.82
N LEU A 405 -7.93 1.99 11.20
CA LEU A 405 -8.11 2.48 12.56
C LEU A 405 -8.88 1.48 13.39
N HIS A 406 -8.32 1.15 14.54
CA HIS A 406 -9.10 0.52 15.60
C HIS A 406 -10.13 1.52 16.15
N PRO A 407 -11.33 1.11 16.56
CA PRO A 407 -12.37 2.00 17.11
C PRO A 407 -11.88 2.98 18.20
N SER A 408 -10.91 2.58 19.02
CA SER A 408 -10.29 3.46 20.03
C SER A 408 -9.55 4.68 19.44
N ASN A 409 -9.10 4.63 18.19
CA ASN A 409 -8.38 5.72 17.53
C ASN A 409 -9.28 6.65 16.72
N ILE A 410 -10.56 6.29 16.50
CA ILE A 410 -11.53 7.14 15.80
C ILE A 410 -11.76 8.44 16.57
N VAL A 411 -11.77 8.39 17.91
CA VAL A 411 -11.93 9.59 18.76
C VAL A 411 -10.84 10.64 18.49
N GLY A 412 -9.58 10.21 18.27
CA GLY A 412 -8.50 11.12 17.92
C GLY A 412 -8.68 11.74 16.53
N LEU A 413 -9.16 10.95 15.56
CA LEU A 413 -9.45 11.43 14.21
C LEU A 413 -10.60 12.47 14.21
N THR A 414 -11.69 12.19 14.92
CA THR A 414 -12.79 13.13 15.07
C THR A 414 -12.37 14.43 15.77
N GLY A 415 -11.52 14.33 16.79
CA GLY A 415 -10.91 15.51 17.43
C GLY A 415 -10.16 16.40 16.44
N VAL A 416 -9.36 15.81 15.56
CA VAL A 416 -8.64 16.55 14.51
C VAL A 416 -9.59 17.23 13.51
N MET A 417 -10.70 16.59 13.15
CA MET A 417 -11.71 17.20 12.25
C MET A 417 -12.41 18.38 12.93
N HIS A 418 -12.77 18.26 14.21
CA HIS A 418 -13.35 19.36 14.98
C HIS A 418 -12.38 20.53 15.11
N ASP A 419 -11.08 20.29 15.33
CA ASP A 419 -10.05 21.35 15.34
C ASP A 419 -10.01 22.10 14.01
N LEU A 420 -10.06 21.39 12.88
CA LEU A 420 -10.10 22.01 11.54
C LEU A 420 -11.31 22.93 11.37
N VAL A 421 -12.49 22.48 11.79
CA VAL A 421 -13.72 23.29 11.71
C VAL A 421 -13.66 24.47 12.67
N ALA A 422 -13.13 24.29 13.88
CA ALA A 422 -12.94 25.38 14.86
C ALA A 422 -11.96 26.45 14.34
N ASP A 423 -10.98 26.08 13.55
CA ASP A 423 -10.05 27.00 12.87
C ASP A 423 -10.71 27.69 11.64
N GLY A 424 -12.02 27.50 11.38
CA GLY A 424 -12.79 28.16 10.30
C GLY A 424 -12.67 27.49 8.94
N ASN A 425 -12.44 26.19 8.90
CA ASN A 425 -12.37 25.37 7.67
C ASN A 425 -13.65 24.54 7.49
N SER A 426 -13.80 23.98 6.30
CA SER A 426 -14.85 23.01 5.97
C SER A 426 -14.22 21.63 5.77
N VAL A 427 -14.86 20.57 6.26
CA VAL A 427 -14.40 19.19 6.12
C VAL A 427 -15.42 18.38 5.34
N ILE A 428 -15.02 17.78 4.23
CA ILE A 428 -15.76 16.75 3.52
C ILE A 428 -15.14 15.41 3.88
N LEU A 429 -15.94 14.53 4.45
CA LEU A 429 -15.56 13.20 4.90
C LEU A 429 -16.25 12.17 4.02
N VAL A 430 -15.50 11.44 3.21
CA VAL A 430 -16.00 10.23 2.55
C VAL A 430 -15.66 9.06 3.42
N ASP A 431 -16.62 8.43 4.04
CA ASP A 431 -16.38 7.29 4.92
C ASP A 431 -17.60 6.34 4.96
N HIS A 432 -17.38 5.15 5.49
CA HIS A 432 -18.38 4.10 5.68
C HIS A 432 -18.58 3.74 7.15
N ASP A 433 -17.62 4.10 8.01
CA ASP A 433 -17.67 3.82 9.43
C ASP A 433 -18.79 4.64 10.10
N THR A 434 -19.74 3.93 10.70
CA THR A 434 -20.88 4.55 11.38
C THR A 434 -20.49 5.36 12.62
N GLN A 435 -19.34 5.07 13.26
CA GLN A 435 -18.88 5.85 14.41
C GLN A 435 -18.43 7.24 13.97
N ILE A 436 -17.65 7.33 12.88
CA ILE A 436 -17.16 8.61 12.39
C ILE A 436 -18.28 9.43 11.69
N LEU A 437 -19.21 8.76 10.98
CA LEU A 437 -20.33 9.42 10.34
C LEU A 437 -21.31 10.04 11.35
N LYS A 438 -21.44 9.49 12.55
CA LYS A 438 -22.24 10.08 13.64
C LYS A 438 -21.71 11.43 14.14
N GLU A 439 -20.43 11.71 13.93
CA GLU A 439 -19.80 12.99 14.29
C GLU A 439 -19.93 14.07 13.21
N SER A 440 -20.60 13.75 12.09
CA SER A 440 -20.86 14.72 11.02
C SER A 440 -22.00 15.67 11.40
N ASP A 441 -21.85 16.96 11.06
CA ASP A 441 -22.95 17.95 11.17
C ASP A 441 -24.02 17.75 10.10
N TRP A 442 -23.61 17.27 8.92
CA TRP A 442 -24.44 17.04 7.75
C TRP A 442 -23.98 15.80 7.01
N ILE A 443 -24.92 15.06 6.44
CA ILE A 443 -24.62 13.88 5.62
C ILE A 443 -25.29 14.04 4.26
N VAL A 444 -24.56 13.69 3.21
CA VAL A 444 -25.05 13.52 1.83
C VAL A 444 -24.89 12.04 1.48
N GLU A 445 -26.00 11.34 1.28
CA GLU A 445 -25.98 9.93 0.94
C GLU A 445 -26.16 9.71 -0.55
N MET A 446 -25.19 9.01 -1.14
CA MET A 446 -25.14 8.67 -2.56
C MET A 446 -25.66 7.25 -2.79
N GLY A 447 -26.44 7.07 -3.84
CA GLY A 447 -27.04 5.76 -4.13
C GLY A 447 -27.94 5.79 -5.36
N PRO A 448 -28.98 4.91 -5.37
CA PRO A 448 -29.27 3.86 -4.38
C PRO A 448 -28.38 2.61 -4.49
N GLN A 449 -27.67 2.44 -5.62
CA GLN A 449 -26.82 1.29 -5.93
C GLN A 449 -25.48 1.75 -6.53
N ALA A 450 -24.66 0.81 -6.89
CA ALA A 450 -23.39 1.06 -7.53
C ALA A 450 -23.51 1.25 -9.07
N GLY A 451 -22.49 1.83 -9.70
CA GLY A 451 -22.32 1.93 -11.13
C GLY A 451 -23.46 2.68 -11.85
N ALA A 452 -24.02 2.08 -12.89
CA ALA A 452 -25.05 2.72 -13.73
C ALA A 452 -26.34 3.07 -12.97
N LYS A 453 -26.66 2.35 -11.90
CA LYS A 453 -27.84 2.56 -11.05
C LYS A 453 -27.56 3.46 -9.84
N GLY A 454 -26.32 3.91 -9.68
CA GLY A 454 -25.89 4.87 -8.67
C GLY A 454 -25.85 6.30 -9.20
N GLY A 455 -25.10 7.16 -8.50
CA GLY A 455 -24.81 8.52 -8.93
C GLY A 455 -25.91 9.54 -8.61
N HIS A 456 -26.86 9.20 -7.74
CA HIS A 456 -27.90 10.10 -7.25
C HIS A 456 -27.67 10.43 -5.78
N VAL A 457 -28.15 11.60 -5.33
CA VAL A 457 -28.32 11.90 -3.91
C VAL A 457 -29.65 11.29 -3.49
N ILE A 458 -29.63 10.34 -2.56
CA ILE A 458 -30.86 9.65 -2.07
C ILE A 458 -31.38 10.21 -0.75
N ALA A 459 -30.47 10.80 0.04
CA ALA A 459 -30.81 11.49 1.28
C ALA A 459 -29.76 12.57 1.59
N GLU A 460 -30.19 13.68 2.20
CA GLU A 460 -29.31 14.71 2.74
C GLU A 460 -29.93 15.32 3.99
N GLY A 461 -29.11 15.75 4.94
CA GLY A 461 -29.59 16.35 6.20
C GLY A 461 -28.62 16.14 7.35
N THR A 462 -29.07 16.53 8.55
CA THR A 462 -28.32 16.19 9.78
C THR A 462 -28.35 14.68 10.03
N VAL A 463 -27.48 14.18 10.90
CA VAL A 463 -27.47 12.76 11.29
C VAL A 463 -28.85 12.29 11.72
N ARG A 464 -29.60 13.14 12.42
CA ARG A 464 -31.00 12.84 12.84
C ARG A 464 -31.92 12.69 11.63
N ASP A 465 -31.86 13.62 10.67
CA ASP A 465 -32.71 13.59 9.47
C ASP A 465 -32.44 12.31 8.68
N ILE A 466 -31.16 11.90 8.54
CA ILE A 466 -30.76 10.66 7.88
C ILE A 466 -31.30 9.43 8.61
N CYS A 467 -31.20 9.38 9.94
CA CYS A 467 -31.76 8.27 10.75
C CYS A 467 -33.28 8.12 10.66
N GLU A 468 -33.99 9.20 10.40
CA GLU A 468 -35.47 9.25 10.26
C GLU A 468 -35.91 9.03 8.80
N ASN A 469 -35.02 9.20 7.82
CA ASN A 469 -35.33 9.10 6.40
C ASN A 469 -35.40 7.61 5.94
N THR A 470 -36.57 7.20 5.48
CA THR A 470 -36.80 5.82 5.00
C THR A 470 -36.10 5.49 3.67
N ALA A 471 -35.70 6.49 2.90
CA ALA A 471 -34.94 6.28 1.66
C ALA A 471 -33.45 6.09 1.94
N SER A 472 -32.97 6.47 3.12
CA SER A 472 -31.58 6.31 3.53
C SER A 472 -31.22 4.85 3.81
N GLN A 473 -30.14 4.37 3.22
CA GLN A 473 -29.60 3.03 3.46
C GLN A 473 -28.69 3.02 4.69
N ILE A 474 -27.91 4.09 4.91
CA ILE A 474 -27.00 4.19 6.06
C ILE A 474 -27.75 4.57 7.35
N GLY A 475 -28.88 5.28 7.26
CA GLY A 475 -29.64 5.77 8.39
C GLY A 475 -30.11 4.68 9.36
N ALA A 476 -30.47 3.52 8.84
CA ALA A 476 -30.85 2.37 9.64
C ALA A 476 -29.69 1.85 10.51
N PHE A 477 -28.46 1.87 9.99
CA PHE A 477 -27.24 1.48 10.72
C PHE A 477 -26.80 2.58 11.70
N LEU A 478 -26.88 3.85 11.31
CA LEU A 478 -26.58 4.97 12.21
C LEU A 478 -27.51 5.00 13.43
N SER A 479 -28.80 4.68 13.24
CA SER A 479 -29.77 4.64 14.31
C SER A 479 -29.74 3.36 15.15
N GLY A 480 -28.95 2.34 14.75
CA GLY A 480 -28.95 1.03 15.38
C GLY A 480 -30.22 0.20 15.13
N LYS A 481 -31.11 0.62 14.21
CA LYS A 481 -32.29 -0.14 13.80
C LYS A 481 -31.96 -1.32 12.88
N ALA A 482 -30.87 -1.23 12.15
CA ALA A 482 -30.30 -2.32 11.38
C ALA A 482 -28.91 -2.69 11.93
N GLU A 483 -28.65 -3.96 12.00
CA GLU A 483 -27.35 -4.51 12.32
C GLU A 483 -26.90 -5.39 11.15
N THR A 484 -25.59 -5.54 10.97
CA THR A 484 -25.06 -6.50 10.00
C THR A 484 -25.52 -7.89 10.40
N LYS A 485 -26.09 -8.63 9.45
CA LYS A 485 -26.62 -9.98 9.72
C LYS A 485 -25.51 -10.87 10.26
N LEU A 486 -25.75 -11.42 11.45
CA LEU A 486 -24.84 -12.39 12.04
C LEU A 486 -24.92 -13.71 11.28
N ARG A 487 -23.75 -14.28 10.95
CA ARG A 487 -23.66 -15.67 10.47
C ARG A 487 -23.84 -16.64 11.65
N GLU A 488 -24.17 -17.87 11.37
CA GLU A 488 -24.13 -18.92 12.38
C GLU A 488 -22.68 -19.24 12.72
N VAL A 489 -22.23 -18.79 13.90
CA VAL A 489 -20.89 -19.08 14.42
C VAL A 489 -20.86 -20.46 15.08
N CYS A 490 -19.70 -21.10 15.07
CA CYS A 490 -19.52 -22.39 15.70
C CYS A 490 -19.64 -22.30 17.22
N GLU A 491 -20.32 -23.28 17.86
CA GLU A 491 -20.32 -23.39 19.32
C GLU A 491 -18.91 -23.66 19.88
N PRO A 492 -18.57 -23.15 21.07
CA PRO A 492 -17.22 -23.26 21.65
C PRO A 492 -16.68 -24.69 21.70
N GLY A 493 -17.55 -25.70 21.93
CA GLY A 493 -17.16 -27.10 21.98
C GLY A 493 -16.77 -27.74 20.65
N GLY A 494 -17.13 -27.09 19.52
CA GLY A 494 -16.86 -27.58 18.18
C GLY A 494 -15.73 -26.82 17.45
N LEU A 495 -15.12 -25.81 18.09
CA LEU A 495 -14.15 -24.92 17.45
C LEU A 495 -12.96 -25.67 16.82
N PHE A 496 -12.33 -26.55 17.57
CA PHE A 496 -11.12 -27.28 17.15
C PHE A 496 -11.40 -28.68 16.63
N SER A 497 -12.66 -29.02 16.33
CA SER A 497 -13.06 -30.36 15.88
C SER A 497 -12.40 -30.83 14.58
N ALA A 498 -12.08 -29.88 13.68
CA ALA A 498 -11.39 -30.15 12.41
C ALA A 498 -9.84 -30.11 12.53
N GLY A 499 -9.32 -29.87 13.72
CA GLY A 499 -7.89 -29.75 14.02
C GLY A 499 -7.45 -28.32 14.28
N THR A 500 -6.14 -28.15 14.49
CA THR A 500 -5.51 -26.89 14.88
C THR A 500 -4.32 -26.61 13.98
N ILE A 501 -4.11 -25.34 13.67
CA ILE A 501 -2.83 -24.81 13.19
C ILE A 501 -2.15 -24.19 14.42
N HIS A 502 -1.02 -24.78 14.84
CA HIS A 502 -0.22 -24.27 15.94
C HIS A 502 0.99 -23.51 15.45
N LEU A 503 1.19 -22.29 15.94
CA LEU A 503 2.34 -21.43 15.65
C LEU A 503 3.03 -21.04 16.94
N SER A 504 4.36 -21.27 17.03
CA SER A 504 5.20 -20.77 18.10
C SER A 504 6.35 -19.93 17.53
N THR A 505 6.54 -18.73 18.08
CA THR A 505 7.55 -17.79 17.59
C THR A 505 8.45 -17.29 18.72
N SER A 506 9.72 -17.01 18.38
CA SER A 506 10.58 -16.15 19.18
C SER A 506 10.23 -14.68 18.93
N GLN A 507 10.99 -13.76 19.52
CA GLN A 507 10.76 -12.34 19.32
C GLN A 507 11.05 -11.93 17.87
N ILE A 508 10.14 -11.16 17.27
CA ILE A 508 10.31 -10.51 15.97
C ILE A 508 9.82 -9.07 16.05
N HIS A 509 10.67 -8.09 15.72
CA HIS A 509 10.39 -6.66 15.88
C HIS A 509 9.92 -6.36 17.32
N THR A 510 8.74 -5.76 17.47
CA THR A 510 8.10 -5.48 18.76
C THR A 510 7.23 -6.63 19.27
N VAL A 511 6.99 -7.67 18.45
CA VAL A 511 6.21 -8.83 18.85
C VAL A 511 7.05 -9.73 19.74
N LYS A 512 6.56 -9.96 20.94
CA LYS A 512 7.19 -10.82 21.95
C LYS A 512 7.01 -12.28 21.57
N PRO A 513 7.79 -13.22 22.13
CA PRO A 513 7.54 -14.63 21.93
C PRO A 513 6.06 -14.96 22.19
N LEU A 514 5.42 -15.68 21.28
CA LEU A 514 4.02 -16.03 21.38
C LEU A 514 3.73 -17.44 20.87
N GLU A 515 2.64 -18.00 21.38
CA GLU A 515 2.03 -19.22 20.89
C GLU A 515 0.59 -18.92 20.49
N ALA A 516 0.17 -19.43 19.34
CA ALA A 516 -1.17 -19.22 18.80
C ALA A 516 -1.74 -20.50 18.21
N ASP A 517 -2.96 -20.83 18.63
CA ASP A 517 -3.74 -21.94 18.11
C ASP A 517 -4.88 -21.40 17.24
N ILE A 518 -4.93 -21.79 15.97
CA ILE A 518 -5.92 -21.37 14.99
C ILE A 518 -6.76 -22.57 14.60
N PRO A 519 -8.10 -22.54 14.82
CA PRO A 519 -8.98 -23.66 14.48
C PRO A 519 -9.12 -23.80 12.95
N LYS A 520 -8.98 -25.04 12.44
CA LYS A 520 -9.17 -25.36 11.04
C LYS A 520 -10.65 -25.35 10.64
N GLY A 521 -10.92 -24.99 9.38
CA GLY A 521 -12.26 -24.92 8.83
C GLY A 521 -13.15 -23.87 9.52
N ARG A 522 -12.55 -22.83 10.11
CA ARG A 522 -13.23 -21.76 10.84
C ARG A 522 -12.76 -20.39 10.39
N LEU A 523 -13.57 -19.37 10.68
CA LEU A 523 -13.21 -17.98 10.53
C LEU A 523 -12.50 -17.50 11.80
N THR A 524 -11.19 -17.30 11.70
CA THR A 524 -10.38 -16.68 12.76
C THR A 524 -10.09 -15.23 12.41
N VAL A 525 -10.41 -14.30 13.31
CA VAL A 525 -10.08 -12.89 13.16
C VAL A 525 -8.95 -12.51 14.09
N VAL A 526 -7.86 -11.97 13.55
CA VAL A 526 -6.76 -11.37 14.31
C VAL A 526 -6.97 -9.87 14.38
N THR A 527 -7.24 -9.37 15.57
CA THR A 527 -7.58 -7.97 15.84
C THR A 527 -6.67 -7.34 16.88
N GLY A 528 -6.90 -6.08 17.22
CA GLY A 528 -6.17 -5.32 18.23
C GLY A 528 -5.82 -3.92 17.75
N VAL A 529 -5.33 -3.06 18.63
CA VAL A 529 -4.99 -1.67 18.34
C VAL A 529 -3.93 -1.55 17.24
N SER A 530 -3.83 -0.35 16.61
CA SER A 530 -2.82 -0.10 15.58
C SER A 530 -1.41 -0.28 16.16
N GLY A 531 -0.53 -0.97 15.43
CA GLY A 531 0.84 -1.25 15.87
C GLY A 531 0.98 -2.35 16.93
N SER A 532 -0.08 -3.11 17.25
CA SER A 532 -0.03 -4.21 18.22
C SER A 532 0.68 -5.47 17.72
N GLY A 533 1.07 -5.53 16.43
CA GLY A 533 1.82 -6.65 15.86
C GLY A 533 0.99 -7.67 15.06
N LYS A 534 -0.28 -7.36 14.71
CA LYS A 534 -1.16 -8.24 13.92
C LYS A 534 -0.53 -8.67 12.60
N THR A 535 -0.10 -7.70 11.80
CA THR A 535 0.54 -7.94 10.49
C THR A 535 1.79 -8.79 10.63
N THR A 536 2.62 -8.51 11.63
CA THR A 536 3.83 -9.28 11.92
C THR A 536 3.50 -10.72 12.31
N MET A 537 2.49 -10.94 13.17
CA MET A 537 2.06 -12.29 13.56
C MET A 537 1.53 -13.09 12.36
N VAL A 538 0.71 -12.45 11.50
CA VAL A 538 0.05 -13.16 10.40
C VAL A 538 0.91 -13.18 9.15
N LEU A 539 1.33 -12.01 8.62
CA LEU A 539 1.99 -11.91 7.31
C LEU A 539 3.50 -12.18 7.37
N GLU A 540 4.16 -11.88 8.50
CA GLU A 540 5.61 -12.08 8.63
C GLU A 540 5.95 -13.38 9.38
N SER A 541 4.98 -14.01 10.08
CA SER A 541 5.22 -15.24 10.82
C SER A 541 4.36 -16.40 10.31
N LEU A 542 3.03 -16.35 10.42
CA LEU A 542 2.14 -17.48 10.07
C LEU A 542 2.25 -17.86 8.58
N VAL A 543 2.13 -16.88 7.67
CA VAL A 543 2.15 -17.15 6.22
C VAL A 543 3.49 -17.70 5.77
N PRO A 544 4.67 -17.09 6.09
CA PRO A 544 5.96 -17.64 5.72
C PRO A 544 6.26 -19.01 6.36
N ALA A 545 5.77 -19.24 7.58
CA ALA A 545 5.94 -20.54 8.24
C ALA A 545 5.15 -21.65 7.52
N LEU A 546 3.91 -21.37 7.10
CA LEU A 546 3.09 -22.30 6.32
C LEU A 546 3.71 -22.54 4.93
N GLU A 547 4.15 -21.49 4.22
CA GLU A 547 4.80 -21.61 2.93
C GLU A 547 6.09 -22.45 3.01
N ALA A 548 6.94 -22.18 4.00
CA ALA A 548 8.18 -22.94 4.21
C ALA A 548 7.89 -24.42 4.51
N ARG A 549 6.89 -24.70 5.36
CA ARG A 549 6.46 -26.09 5.67
C ARG A 549 5.93 -26.82 4.43
N ILE A 550 5.08 -26.16 3.63
CA ILE A 550 4.49 -26.73 2.40
C ILE A 550 5.60 -27.00 1.36
N ALA A 551 6.54 -26.07 1.20
CA ALA A 551 7.66 -26.20 0.29
C ALA A 551 8.75 -27.17 0.78
N GLY A 552 8.71 -27.62 2.05
CA GLY A 552 9.77 -28.40 2.67
C GLY A 552 11.09 -27.62 2.82
N SER A 553 11.03 -26.29 2.88
CA SER A 553 12.18 -25.41 3.03
C SER A 553 12.47 -25.05 4.48
N THR A 554 13.58 -24.39 4.76
CA THR A 554 13.95 -23.95 6.11
C THR A 554 12.97 -22.93 6.63
N LEU A 555 12.49 -23.11 7.87
CA LEU A 555 11.63 -22.13 8.53
C LEU A 555 12.35 -20.80 8.74
N PRO A 556 11.65 -19.66 8.71
CA PRO A 556 12.20 -18.38 9.12
C PRO A 556 12.81 -18.46 10.54
N GLU A 557 13.90 -17.72 10.77
CA GLU A 557 14.72 -17.81 11.98
C GLU A 557 13.91 -17.60 13.29
N HIS A 558 12.89 -16.77 13.25
CA HIS A 558 12.03 -16.46 14.40
C HIS A 558 10.91 -17.49 14.64
N ILE A 559 10.69 -18.43 13.73
CA ILE A 559 9.68 -19.47 13.88
C ILE A 559 10.30 -20.65 14.62
N LEU A 560 9.76 -20.93 15.82
CA LEU A 560 10.20 -22.05 16.66
C LEU A 560 9.48 -23.33 16.26
N GLU A 561 8.17 -23.26 16.00
CA GLU A 561 7.35 -24.40 15.62
C GLU A 561 6.17 -23.97 14.76
N ILE A 562 5.84 -24.76 13.75
CA ILE A 562 4.60 -24.71 12.98
C ILE A 562 4.03 -26.13 12.82
N ASN A 563 2.85 -26.37 13.34
CA ASN A 563 2.10 -27.59 13.08
C ASN A 563 0.79 -27.22 12.34
N ALA A 564 0.62 -27.74 11.14
CA ALA A 564 -0.54 -27.47 10.29
C ALA A 564 -0.87 -28.70 9.43
N ASP A 565 -1.03 -29.87 10.07
CA ASP A 565 -1.25 -31.13 9.37
C ASP A 565 -2.43 -31.06 8.41
N GLY A 566 -2.26 -31.56 7.18
CA GLY A 566 -3.27 -31.55 6.13
C GLY A 566 -3.49 -30.20 5.46
N ILE A 567 -2.67 -29.19 5.71
CA ILE A 567 -2.65 -27.93 4.96
C ILE A 567 -1.56 -28.03 3.88
N GLU A 568 -1.98 -27.90 2.61
CA GLU A 568 -1.13 -28.00 1.43
C GLU A 568 -1.05 -26.67 0.64
N HIS A 569 -1.99 -25.76 0.92
CA HIS A 569 -2.06 -24.48 0.21
C HIS A 569 -2.28 -23.31 1.19
N VAL A 570 -1.53 -22.24 0.97
CA VAL A 570 -1.73 -20.94 1.63
C VAL A 570 -1.97 -19.88 0.55
N LYS A 571 -2.99 -19.01 0.76
CA LYS A 571 -3.39 -17.97 -0.18
C LYS A 571 -3.56 -16.65 0.54
N LEU A 572 -2.64 -15.74 0.27
CA LEU A 572 -2.71 -14.38 0.78
C LEU A 572 -3.55 -13.50 -0.16
N ILE A 573 -4.59 -12.89 0.39
CA ILE A 573 -5.50 -11.95 -0.27
C ILE A 573 -5.32 -10.58 0.38
N ASP A 574 -4.45 -9.80 -0.19
CA ASP A 574 -4.12 -8.45 0.27
C ASP A 574 -4.64 -7.36 -0.68
N ALA A 575 -4.57 -6.10 -0.24
CA ALA A 575 -5.03 -4.95 -1.01
C ALA A 575 -4.04 -4.49 -2.10
N THR A 576 -2.97 -5.26 -2.39
CA THR A 576 -2.05 -4.92 -3.47
C THR A 576 -2.77 -4.89 -4.81
N PRO A 577 -2.48 -3.91 -5.68
CA PRO A 577 -3.11 -3.81 -6.99
C PRO A 577 -2.93 -5.08 -7.80
N ILE A 578 -3.99 -5.50 -8.47
CA ILE A 578 -3.95 -6.62 -9.42
C ILE A 578 -3.33 -6.11 -10.73
N GLY A 579 -2.07 -6.47 -10.95
CA GLY A 579 -1.35 -6.09 -12.17
C GLY A 579 -0.94 -4.61 -12.18
N ILE A 580 0.21 -4.35 -12.75
CA ILE A 580 0.78 -2.99 -12.92
C ILE A 580 0.43 -2.45 -14.33
N ASN A 581 -0.18 -3.29 -15.16
CA ASN A 581 -0.36 -3.01 -16.58
C ASN A 581 -1.83 -2.63 -16.87
N VAL A 582 -2.02 -1.45 -17.46
CA VAL A 582 -3.32 -0.97 -17.98
C VAL A 582 -4.01 -1.95 -18.95
N ARG A 583 -3.31 -2.97 -19.44
CA ARG A 583 -3.85 -4.04 -20.28
C ARG A 583 -4.57 -5.14 -19.50
N SER A 584 -4.47 -5.18 -18.18
CA SER A 584 -5.24 -6.09 -17.35
C SER A 584 -6.62 -5.51 -17.07
N THR A 585 -7.69 -6.26 -17.34
CA THR A 585 -9.07 -5.86 -17.08
C THR A 585 -9.77 -6.88 -16.19
N VAL A 586 -10.91 -6.50 -15.59
CA VAL A 586 -11.77 -7.38 -14.80
C VAL A 586 -12.06 -8.69 -15.56
N ALA A 587 -12.46 -8.58 -16.84
CA ALA A 587 -12.74 -9.75 -17.66
C ALA A 587 -11.53 -10.64 -17.93
N THR A 588 -10.32 -10.06 -18.12
CA THR A 588 -9.12 -10.87 -18.34
C THR A 588 -8.69 -11.58 -17.08
N TYR A 589 -8.73 -10.91 -15.94
CA TYR A 589 -8.34 -11.49 -14.67
C TYR A 589 -9.28 -12.62 -14.22
N ALA A 590 -10.59 -12.43 -14.38
CA ALA A 590 -11.59 -13.45 -14.08
C ALA A 590 -11.66 -14.59 -15.15
N GLY A 591 -10.84 -14.53 -16.19
CA GLY A 591 -10.84 -15.50 -17.28
C GLY A 591 -12.09 -15.48 -18.15
N VAL A 592 -12.92 -14.44 -18.05
CA VAL A 592 -14.13 -14.23 -18.86
C VAL A 592 -13.76 -13.90 -20.31
N HIS A 593 -12.77 -13.03 -20.48
CA HIS A 593 -12.33 -12.58 -21.81
C HIS A 593 -11.84 -13.73 -22.70
N ASP A 594 -11.13 -14.71 -22.15
CA ASP A 594 -10.65 -15.85 -22.92
C ASP A 594 -11.79 -16.76 -23.41
N GLU A 595 -12.84 -16.94 -22.60
CA GLU A 595 -14.02 -17.68 -23.01
C GLU A 595 -14.82 -16.90 -24.09
N LEU A 596 -14.97 -15.58 -23.91
CA LEU A 596 -15.61 -14.72 -24.91
C LEU A 596 -14.89 -14.78 -26.27
N ARG A 597 -13.56 -14.69 -26.29
CA ARG A 597 -12.77 -14.80 -27.51
C ARG A 597 -13.02 -16.09 -28.26
N LYS A 598 -13.16 -17.22 -27.53
CA LYS A 598 -13.47 -18.51 -28.13
C LYS A 598 -14.89 -18.54 -28.72
N LEU A 599 -15.86 -17.92 -28.06
CA LEU A 599 -17.24 -17.84 -28.53
C LEU A 599 -17.37 -16.95 -29.76
N TYR A 600 -16.79 -15.75 -29.74
CA TYR A 600 -16.79 -14.85 -30.90
C TYR A 600 -16.13 -15.49 -32.14
N ALA A 601 -15.02 -16.20 -31.96
CA ALA A 601 -14.35 -16.89 -33.06
C ALA A 601 -15.17 -18.00 -33.70
N ARG A 602 -16.16 -18.54 -32.98
CA ARG A 602 -17.09 -19.58 -33.50
C ARG A 602 -18.32 -19.00 -34.23
N SER A 603 -18.57 -17.69 -34.10
CA SER A 603 -19.69 -17.03 -34.80
C SER A 603 -19.49 -17.07 -36.32
N ASP A 604 -20.62 -17.00 -37.05
CA ASP A 604 -20.59 -17.03 -38.50
C ASP A 604 -19.90 -15.79 -39.09
N GLY A 605 -20.11 -14.60 -38.48
CA GLY A 605 -19.43 -13.39 -38.91
C GLY A 605 -17.90 -13.40 -38.70
N ALA A 606 -17.39 -14.16 -37.71
CA ALA A 606 -15.94 -14.37 -37.55
C ALA A 606 -15.40 -15.37 -38.60
N LYS A 607 -16.14 -16.46 -38.85
CA LYS A 607 -15.75 -17.49 -39.84
C LYS A 607 -15.68 -16.91 -41.26
N GLU A 608 -16.68 -16.09 -41.66
CA GLU A 608 -16.69 -15.39 -42.96
C GLU A 608 -15.45 -14.50 -43.14
N LYS A 609 -14.96 -13.88 -42.07
CA LYS A 609 -13.79 -12.98 -42.08
C LYS A 609 -12.48 -13.68 -41.76
N GLY A 610 -12.51 -15.00 -41.48
CA GLY A 610 -11.35 -15.81 -41.17
C GLY A 610 -10.71 -15.49 -39.79
N TYR A 611 -11.46 -14.86 -38.87
CA TYR A 611 -10.95 -14.51 -37.55
C TYR A 611 -10.91 -15.69 -36.59
N LYS A 612 -9.80 -15.83 -35.89
CA LYS A 612 -9.56 -16.86 -34.85
C LYS A 612 -9.65 -16.21 -33.44
N ALA A 613 -9.68 -17.03 -32.41
CA ALA A 613 -9.72 -16.54 -31.02
C ALA A 613 -8.54 -15.64 -30.65
N SER A 614 -7.38 -15.82 -31.29
CA SER A 614 -6.20 -14.93 -31.12
C SER A 614 -6.45 -13.52 -31.64
N ASP A 615 -7.26 -13.37 -32.71
CA ASP A 615 -7.52 -12.08 -33.34
C ASP A 615 -8.35 -11.14 -32.41
N PHE A 616 -9.19 -11.71 -31.57
CA PHE A 616 -10.00 -10.98 -30.58
C PHE A 616 -9.22 -10.56 -29.31
N SER A 617 -7.91 -10.81 -29.25
CA SER A 617 -7.08 -10.30 -28.14
C SER A 617 -6.71 -8.84 -28.38
N TYR A 618 -7.13 -7.94 -27.52
CA TYR A 618 -6.68 -6.54 -27.59
C TYR A 618 -5.19 -6.36 -27.20
N ASN A 619 -4.52 -7.40 -26.68
CA ASN A 619 -3.09 -7.36 -26.37
C ASN A 619 -2.21 -7.72 -27.58
N THR A 620 -2.61 -8.72 -28.36
CA THR A 620 -1.79 -9.30 -29.44
C THR A 620 -2.55 -9.57 -30.73
N GLY A 621 -3.88 -9.42 -30.75
CA GLY A 621 -4.72 -9.78 -31.88
C GLY A 621 -4.76 -8.73 -32.99
N SER A 622 -5.20 -9.15 -34.18
CA SER A 622 -5.34 -8.28 -35.35
C SER A 622 -6.49 -7.25 -35.21
N LEU A 623 -7.46 -7.54 -34.34
CA LEU A 623 -8.61 -6.67 -34.07
C LEU A 623 -8.33 -5.63 -32.96
N ARG A 624 -7.11 -5.51 -32.45
CA ARG A 624 -6.72 -4.47 -31.51
C ARG A 624 -6.70 -3.10 -32.18
N CYS A 625 -6.94 -2.06 -31.41
CA CYS A 625 -6.86 -0.67 -31.90
C CYS A 625 -5.42 -0.34 -32.33
N PRO A 626 -5.18 0.09 -33.57
CA PRO A 626 -3.84 0.47 -34.02
C PRO A 626 -3.36 1.79 -33.44
N GLY A 627 -4.28 2.71 -33.03
CA GLY A 627 -3.91 4.02 -32.52
C GLY A 627 -3.35 3.98 -31.10
N CYS A 628 -3.82 3.07 -30.24
CA CYS A 628 -3.34 2.90 -28.87
C CYS A 628 -2.68 1.54 -28.61
N ASP A 629 -2.51 0.74 -29.64
CA ASP A 629 -1.97 -0.63 -29.53
C ASP A 629 -2.67 -1.50 -28.46
N GLY A 630 -4.00 -1.29 -28.29
CA GLY A 630 -4.85 -2.02 -27.37
C GLY A 630 -4.78 -1.58 -25.90
N THR A 631 -4.18 -0.45 -25.58
CA THR A 631 -4.20 0.12 -24.22
C THR A 631 -5.51 0.85 -23.90
N GLY A 632 -6.24 1.33 -24.90
CA GLY A 632 -7.44 2.16 -24.70
C GLY A 632 -7.12 3.64 -24.49
N VAL A 633 -5.91 3.96 -24.08
CA VAL A 633 -5.44 5.31 -23.77
C VAL A 633 -4.21 5.66 -24.59
N VAL A 634 -3.97 6.96 -24.76
CA VAL A 634 -2.75 7.51 -25.35
C VAL A 634 -2.13 8.41 -24.30
N SER A 635 -0.90 8.06 -23.89
CA SER A 635 -0.12 8.89 -22.97
C SER A 635 0.52 10.05 -23.75
N LEU A 636 0.23 11.25 -23.34
CA LEU A 636 0.82 12.46 -23.90
C LEU A 636 1.99 12.88 -23.00
N ASP A 637 3.21 12.77 -23.53
CA ASP A 637 4.39 13.39 -22.92
C ASP A 637 4.25 14.92 -23.03
N VAL A 638 3.84 15.53 -21.95
CA VAL A 638 3.77 16.99 -21.85
C VAL A 638 5.05 17.43 -21.16
N GLN A 639 6.05 17.86 -21.96
CA GLN A 639 7.33 18.34 -21.44
C GLN A 639 7.14 19.19 -20.16
N PHE A 640 7.78 18.77 -19.07
CA PHE A 640 7.72 19.40 -17.73
C PHE A 640 6.43 19.19 -16.90
N LEU A 641 5.49 18.35 -17.34
CA LEU A 641 4.33 17.92 -16.56
C LEU A 641 4.32 16.37 -16.47
N PRO A 642 3.63 15.79 -15.50
CA PRO A 642 3.35 14.35 -15.54
C PRO A 642 2.65 13.98 -16.85
N ASP A 643 2.94 12.80 -17.39
CA ASP A 643 2.27 12.26 -18.55
C ASP A 643 0.75 12.29 -18.33
N VAL A 644 0.01 12.76 -19.31
CA VAL A 644 -1.45 12.81 -19.28
C VAL A 644 -2.01 11.71 -20.17
N ASP A 645 -2.67 10.74 -19.55
CA ASP A 645 -3.39 9.70 -20.25
C ASP A 645 -4.77 10.22 -20.69
N ILE A 646 -5.01 10.19 -22.00
CA ILE A 646 -6.31 10.51 -22.58
C ILE A 646 -6.91 9.28 -23.26
N PRO A 647 -8.24 9.11 -23.24
CA PRO A 647 -8.89 8.07 -24.03
C PRO A 647 -8.47 8.13 -25.49
N CYS A 648 -8.09 7.02 -26.07
CA CYS A 648 -7.65 6.96 -27.45
C CYS A 648 -8.73 7.51 -28.39
N PRO A 649 -8.44 8.48 -29.25
CA PRO A 649 -9.43 9.10 -30.12
C PRO A 649 -10.02 8.12 -31.14
N ASP A 650 -9.28 7.09 -31.54
CA ASP A 650 -9.71 6.09 -32.52
C ASP A 650 -10.71 5.09 -31.95
N CYS A 651 -10.42 4.52 -30.78
CA CYS A 651 -11.24 3.48 -30.15
C CYS A 651 -12.07 4.01 -28.96
N ARG A 652 -11.86 5.25 -28.51
CA ARG A 652 -12.58 5.86 -27.37
C ARG A 652 -12.56 5.03 -26.09
N GLY A 653 -11.42 4.37 -25.84
CA GLY A 653 -11.24 3.51 -24.65
C GLY A 653 -11.55 2.03 -24.87
N SER A 654 -12.26 1.63 -25.94
CA SER A 654 -12.68 0.23 -26.15
C SER A 654 -11.54 -0.74 -26.42
N ARG A 655 -10.33 -0.28 -26.73
CA ARG A 655 -9.11 -1.07 -27.01
C ARG A 655 -9.14 -1.79 -28.35
N TYR A 656 -10.26 -1.80 -29.06
CA TYR A 656 -10.49 -2.53 -30.30
C TYR A 656 -10.59 -1.62 -31.53
N ALA A 657 -10.17 -2.16 -32.67
CA ALA A 657 -10.39 -1.54 -33.96
C ALA A 657 -11.88 -1.57 -34.34
N ARG A 658 -12.32 -0.68 -35.21
CA ARG A 658 -13.72 -0.62 -35.71
C ARG A 658 -14.18 -1.93 -36.34
N SER A 659 -13.28 -2.70 -36.95
CA SER A 659 -13.58 -4.03 -37.52
C SER A 659 -14.08 -5.06 -36.53
N ALA A 660 -13.72 -4.92 -35.22
CA ALA A 660 -14.20 -5.81 -34.17
C ALA A 660 -15.70 -5.69 -33.92
N TYR A 661 -16.29 -4.51 -34.12
CA TYR A 661 -17.74 -4.27 -33.97
C TYR A 661 -18.60 -4.96 -35.00
N ALA A 662 -18.02 -5.39 -36.11
CA ALA A 662 -18.73 -6.08 -37.17
C ALA A 662 -19.00 -7.59 -36.89
N VAL A 663 -18.40 -8.14 -35.82
CA VAL A 663 -18.62 -9.50 -35.37
C VAL A 663 -19.48 -9.46 -34.12
N LYS A 664 -20.69 -10.03 -34.19
CA LYS A 664 -21.68 -9.96 -33.11
C LYS A 664 -22.11 -11.34 -32.68
N LEU A 665 -22.43 -11.49 -31.41
CA LEU A 665 -23.15 -12.60 -30.83
C LEU A 665 -24.59 -12.14 -30.55
N THR A 666 -25.52 -13.08 -30.58
CA THR A 666 -26.93 -12.80 -30.29
C THR A 666 -27.32 -13.52 -29.00
N ASP A 667 -27.98 -12.83 -28.11
CA ASP A 667 -28.54 -13.38 -26.87
C ASP A 667 -29.90 -14.10 -27.12
N LYS A 668 -30.49 -14.63 -26.06
CA LYS A 668 -31.81 -15.31 -26.12
C LYS A 668 -32.96 -14.38 -26.48
N SER A 669 -32.81 -13.06 -26.31
CA SER A 669 -33.84 -12.05 -26.64
C SER A 669 -33.76 -11.58 -28.09
N GLY A 670 -32.70 -11.93 -28.80
CA GLY A 670 -32.37 -11.45 -30.13
C GLY A 670 -31.52 -10.17 -30.14
N GLU A 671 -31.06 -9.72 -29.00
CA GLU A 671 -30.12 -8.58 -28.87
C GLU A 671 -28.73 -9.02 -29.37
N GLN A 672 -28.07 -8.12 -30.09
CA GLN A 672 -26.75 -8.38 -30.64
C GLN A 672 -25.71 -7.47 -30.04
N ALA A 673 -24.59 -8.07 -29.58
CA ALA A 673 -23.44 -7.31 -29.08
C ALA A 673 -22.13 -7.83 -29.71
N SER A 674 -21.25 -6.93 -30.07
CA SER A 674 -19.85 -7.20 -30.40
C SER A 674 -19.03 -7.36 -29.12
N LEU A 675 -17.81 -7.92 -29.24
CA LEU A 675 -16.92 -8.07 -28.08
C LEU A 675 -16.58 -6.73 -27.41
N PRO A 676 -16.25 -5.63 -28.13
CA PRO A 676 -16.08 -4.33 -27.48
C PRO A 676 -17.32 -3.84 -26.71
N GLU A 677 -18.52 -3.98 -27.30
CA GLU A 677 -19.78 -3.58 -26.64
C GLU A 677 -20.03 -4.42 -25.37
N LEU A 678 -19.72 -5.72 -25.40
CA LEU A 678 -19.82 -6.58 -24.22
C LEU A 678 -18.79 -6.23 -23.14
N MET A 679 -17.57 -5.81 -23.53
CA MET A 679 -16.56 -5.35 -22.59
C MET A 679 -16.97 -4.04 -21.88
N ASP A 680 -17.82 -3.23 -22.47
CA ASP A 680 -18.37 -2.00 -21.89
C ASP A 680 -19.57 -2.26 -20.95
N MET A 681 -20.13 -3.48 -20.95
CA MET A 681 -21.21 -3.86 -20.03
C MET A 681 -20.69 -4.08 -18.61
N ASP A 682 -21.51 -3.73 -17.61
CA ASP A 682 -21.29 -4.20 -16.25
C ASP A 682 -21.56 -5.70 -16.14
N VAL A 683 -20.98 -6.33 -15.10
CA VAL A 683 -21.07 -7.78 -14.88
C VAL A 683 -22.53 -8.25 -14.80
N ASN A 684 -23.45 -7.47 -14.16
CA ASN A 684 -24.86 -7.85 -14.04
C ASN A 684 -25.53 -7.87 -15.40
N SER A 685 -25.35 -6.82 -16.22
CA SER A 685 -25.88 -6.76 -17.59
C SER A 685 -25.26 -7.85 -18.49
N ALA A 686 -23.97 -8.12 -18.33
CA ALA A 686 -23.29 -9.19 -19.05
C ALA A 686 -23.81 -10.59 -18.67
N ILE A 687 -24.26 -10.83 -17.43
CA ILE A 687 -24.91 -12.09 -17.01
C ILE A 687 -26.21 -12.30 -17.79
N GLU A 688 -27.00 -11.24 -17.94
CA GLU A 688 -28.28 -11.32 -18.66
C GLU A 688 -28.06 -11.66 -20.13
N PHE A 689 -27.14 -10.95 -20.79
CA PHE A 689 -26.76 -11.20 -22.18
C PHE A 689 -26.15 -12.60 -22.37
N CYS A 690 -25.22 -13.01 -21.50
CA CYS A 690 -24.51 -14.28 -21.60
C CYS A 690 -25.27 -15.46 -20.96
N SER A 691 -26.57 -15.35 -20.68
CA SER A 691 -27.32 -16.35 -19.88
C SER A 691 -27.24 -17.77 -20.43
N GLU A 692 -27.19 -17.95 -21.77
CA GLU A 692 -27.04 -19.26 -22.42
C GLU A 692 -25.59 -19.70 -22.63
N MET A 693 -24.62 -18.82 -22.40
CA MET A 693 -23.19 -19.07 -22.54
C MET A 693 -22.62 -19.63 -21.24
N LYS A 694 -22.86 -20.93 -20.96
CA LYS A 694 -22.60 -21.54 -19.63
C LYS A 694 -21.23 -21.24 -19.04
N SER A 695 -20.13 -21.32 -19.80
CA SER A 695 -18.77 -21.07 -19.29
C SER A 695 -18.54 -19.61 -18.90
N VAL A 696 -19.12 -18.67 -19.63
CA VAL A 696 -19.05 -17.23 -19.35
C VAL A 696 -19.99 -16.89 -18.19
N SER A 697 -21.24 -17.31 -18.27
CA SER A 697 -22.25 -17.01 -17.24
C SER A 697 -21.84 -17.51 -15.86
N GLN A 698 -21.21 -18.70 -15.76
CA GLN A 698 -20.70 -19.21 -14.50
C GLN A 698 -19.63 -18.30 -13.88
N ARG A 699 -18.66 -17.83 -14.67
CA ARG A 699 -17.60 -16.92 -14.19
C ARG A 699 -18.16 -15.55 -13.81
N LEU A 700 -19.10 -15.01 -14.58
CA LEU A 700 -19.76 -13.75 -14.28
C LEU A 700 -20.57 -13.83 -12.98
N ARG A 701 -21.24 -14.94 -12.70
CA ARG A 701 -21.97 -15.16 -11.44
C ARG A 701 -21.04 -15.20 -10.24
N VAL A 702 -19.82 -15.74 -10.39
CA VAL A 702 -18.81 -15.65 -9.31
C VAL A 702 -18.46 -14.20 -9.02
N LEU A 703 -18.25 -13.36 -10.04
CA LEU A 703 -18.02 -11.92 -9.84
C LEU A 703 -19.21 -11.23 -9.14
N GLN A 704 -20.44 -11.61 -9.52
CA GLN A 704 -21.64 -11.10 -8.87
C GLN A 704 -21.72 -11.52 -7.39
N GLN A 705 -21.43 -12.79 -7.07
CA GLN A 705 -21.39 -13.29 -5.69
C GLN A 705 -20.34 -12.59 -4.84
N LEU A 706 -19.23 -12.16 -5.48
CA LEU A 706 -18.20 -11.34 -4.84
C LEU A 706 -18.61 -9.86 -4.66
N GLY A 707 -19.85 -9.48 -5.02
CA GLY A 707 -20.31 -8.09 -4.95
C GLY A 707 -19.65 -7.16 -5.98
N LEU A 708 -19.12 -7.72 -7.08
CA LEU A 708 -18.47 -6.98 -8.17
C LEU A 708 -19.39 -6.81 -9.38
N GLY A 709 -20.69 -7.02 -9.22
CA GLY A 709 -21.68 -6.99 -10.29
C GLY A 709 -21.81 -5.66 -11.03
N TYR A 710 -21.37 -4.56 -10.42
CA TYR A 710 -21.42 -3.22 -10.99
C TYR A 710 -20.19 -2.84 -11.81
N LEU A 711 -19.07 -3.58 -11.69
CA LEU A 711 -17.86 -3.30 -12.46
C LEU A 711 -18.07 -3.60 -13.94
N THR A 712 -17.49 -2.78 -14.81
CA THR A 712 -17.48 -3.10 -16.24
C THR A 712 -16.45 -4.17 -16.56
N LEU A 713 -16.73 -5.02 -17.53
CA LEU A 713 -15.82 -6.10 -17.92
C LEU A 713 -14.47 -5.55 -18.42
N GLY A 714 -14.50 -4.40 -19.09
CA GLY A 714 -13.32 -3.70 -19.63
C GLY A 714 -12.59 -2.83 -18.62
N GLU A 715 -13.06 -2.70 -17.38
CA GLU A 715 -12.42 -1.87 -16.37
C GLU A 715 -11.02 -2.34 -16.04
N GLU A 716 -10.11 -1.40 -15.94
CA GLU A 716 -8.70 -1.68 -15.70
C GLU A 716 -8.47 -2.13 -14.25
N THR A 717 -7.72 -3.23 -14.06
CA THR A 717 -7.46 -3.72 -12.70
C THR A 717 -6.66 -2.75 -11.82
N PRO A 718 -5.76 -1.89 -12.33
CA PRO A 718 -5.10 -0.87 -11.51
C PRO A 718 -6.02 0.25 -10.99
N SER A 719 -7.19 0.47 -11.63
CA SER A 719 -8.17 1.49 -11.21
C SER A 719 -9.07 1.03 -10.07
N LEU A 720 -9.09 -0.27 -9.77
CA LEU A 720 -9.92 -0.85 -8.73
C LEU A 720 -9.52 -0.37 -7.33
N SER A 721 -10.51 -0.18 -6.48
CA SER A 721 -10.28 0.03 -5.04
C SER A 721 -9.61 -1.18 -4.39
N GLY A 722 -9.06 -1.02 -3.18
CA GLY A 722 -8.41 -2.12 -2.46
C GLY A 722 -9.31 -3.31 -2.24
N GLY A 723 -10.54 -3.06 -1.79
CA GLY A 723 -11.52 -4.12 -1.54
C GLY A 723 -12.02 -4.79 -2.82
N GLU A 724 -12.19 -4.05 -3.93
CA GLU A 724 -12.53 -4.63 -5.23
C GLU A 724 -11.43 -5.55 -5.75
N ALA A 725 -10.17 -5.11 -5.63
CA ALA A 725 -9.02 -5.93 -6.02
C ALA A 725 -8.94 -7.22 -5.19
N GLN A 726 -9.10 -7.15 -3.85
CA GLN A 726 -9.13 -8.33 -2.99
C GLN A 726 -10.24 -9.30 -3.38
N ARG A 727 -11.47 -8.81 -3.59
CA ARG A 727 -12.59 -9.65 -4.00
C ARG A 727 -12.38 -10.26 -5.38
N LEU A 728 -11.78 -9.52 -6.31
CA LEU A 728 -11.47 -10.05 -7.64
C LEU A 728 -10.41 -11.17 -7.60
N LYS A 729 -9.42 -11.09 -6.67
CA LYS A 729 -8.44 -12.17 -6.46
C LYS A 729 -9.11 -13.51 -6.12
N LEU A 730 -10.26 -13.49 -5.48
CA LEU A 730 -11.01 -14.69 -5.12
C LEU A 730 -11.80 -15.32 -6.28
N ALA A 731 -11.95 -14.63 -7.41
CA ALA A 731 -12.80 -15.10 -8.50
C ALA A 731 -12.40 -16.48 -9.05
N SER A 732 -11.13 -16.86 -8.94
CA SER A 732 -10.63 -18.18 -9.36
C SER A 732 -10.80 -19.28 -8.31
N GLU A 733 -11.10 -18.92 -7.06
CA GLU A 733 -11.06 -19.81 -5.90
C GLU A 733 -12.45 -20.29 -5.47
N ILE A 734 -13.47 -19.47 -5.66
CA ILE A 734 -14.84 -19.83 -5.26
C ILE A 734 -15.34 -21.07 -6.05
N GLY A 735 -15.97 -21.99 -5.33
CA GLY A 735 -16.60 -23.18 -5.91
C GLY A 735 -15.71 -24.42 -6.03
N ARG A 736 -14.50 -24.42 -5.43
CA ARG A 736 -13.63 -25.59 -5.31
C ARG A 736 -13.64 -26.14 -3.90
N THR A 737 -13.45 -27.46 -3.71
CA THR A 737 -13.20 -28.04 -2.38
C THR A 737 -11.80 -27.60 -1.91
N GLN A 738 -11.69 -27.14 -0.66
CA GLN A 738 -10.49 -26.44 -0.17
C GLN A 738 -10.14 -26.80 1.27
N THR A 739 -10.40 -28.04 1.66
CA THR A 739 -10.15 -28.56 3.02
C THR A 739 -8.67 -28.52 3.44
N ASP A 740 -7.77 -28.42 2.46
CA ASP A 740 -6.32 -28.33 2.57
C ASP A 740 -5.77 -26.90 2.46
N SER A 741 -6.66 -25.91 2.39
CA SER A 741 -6.28 -24.53 2.05
C SER A 741 -6.53 -23.57 3.21
N VAL A 742 -5.57 -22.66 3.44
CA VAL A 742 -5.69 -21.50 4.32
C VAL A 742 -5.77 -20.23 3.49
N PHE A 743 -6.85 -19.48 3.67
CA PHE A 743 -7.00 -18.14 3.10
C PHE A 743 -6.69 -17.09 4.16
N VAL A 744 -5.76 -16.21 3.86
CA VAL A 744 -5.36 -15.10 4.74
C VAL A 744 -5.77 -13.78 4.09
N PHE A 745 -6.57 -12.99 4.80
CA PHE A 745 -7.03 -11.69 4.35
C PHE A 745 -6.43 -10.57 5.20
N ASP A 746 -5.96 -9.54 4.54
CA ASP A 746 -5.43 -8.34 5.19
C ASP A 746 -6.40 -7.17 5.01
N GLU A 747 -7.12 -6.83 6.09
CA GLU A 747 -8.10 -5.73 6.21
C GLU A 747 -9.11 -5.69 5.02
N PRO A 748 -9.85 -6.76 4.76
CA PRO A 748 -10.71 -6.84 3.57
C PRO A 748 -11.99 -5.98 3.65
N SER A 749 -12.36 -5.43 4.81
CA SER A 749 -13.50 -4.53 4.98
C SER A 749 -13.18 -3.08 4.61
N ILE A 750 -11.92 -2.76 4.29
CA ILE A 750 -11.51 -1.39 3.96
C ILE A 750 -12.42 -0.79 2.87
N GLY A 751 -13.03 0.37 3.18
CA GLY A 751 -13.86 1.12 2.25
C GLY A 751 -15.20 0.46 1.92
N LEU A 752 -15.67 -0.47 2.74
CA LEU A 752 -16.94 -1.16 2.55
C LEU A 752 -18.07 -0.53 3.39
N HIS A 753 -19.17 -0.26 2.73
CA HIS A 753 -20.44 0.05 3.40
C HIS A 753 -20.94 -1.18 4.19
N PRO A 754 -21.67 -1.05 5.31
CA PRO A 754 -22.19 -2.19 6.08
C PRO A 754 -22.94 -3.24 5.23
N LEU A 755 -23.64 -2.84 4.17
CA LEU A 755 -24.25 -3.77 3.21
C LEU A 755 -23.22 -4.55 2.40
N ASP A 756 -22.09 -3.94 2.06
CA ASP A 756 -20.99 -4.62 1.33
C ASP A 756 -20.23 -5.57 2.28
N VAL A 757 -20.14 -5.24 3.58
CA VAL A 757 -19.58 -6.15 4.61
C VAL A 757 -20.42 -7.42 4.71
N GLN A 758 -21.75 -7.35 4.58
CA GLN A 758 -22.60 -8.54 4.52
C GLN A 758 -22.26 -9.45 3.33
N VAL A 759 -21.97 -8.86 2.17
CA VAL A 759 -21.51 -9.62 0.99
C VAL A 759 -20.18 -10.30 1.26
N LEU A 760 -19.22 -9.58 1.88
CA LEU A 760 -17.92 -10.14 2.26
C LEU A 760 -18.06 -11.32 3.24
N LEU A 761 -18.92 -11.21 4.24
CA LEU A 761 -19.22 -12.32 5.17
C LEU A 761 -19.82 -13.53 4.44
N GLY A 762 -20.65 -13.30 3.41
CA GLY A 762 -21.14 -14.36 2.53
C GLY A 762 -20.01 -15.07 1.77
N VAL A 763 -18.99 -14.34 1.33
CA VAL A 763 -17.80 -14.89 0.68
C VAL A 763 -17.01 -15.76 1.66
N PHE A 764 -16.79 -15.30 2.89
CA PHE A 764 -16.13 -16.13 3.93
C PHE A 764 -16.91 -17.39 4.20
N GLN A 765 -18.24 -17.31 4.32
CA GLN A 765 -19.09 -18.48 4.52
C GLN A 765 -18.95 -19.47 3.36
N ALA A 766 -18.93 -19.01 2.12
CA ALA A 766 -18.76 -19.86 0.95
C ALA A 766 -17.40 -20.60 0.95
N LEU A 767 -16.32 -19.96 1.41
CA LEU A 767 -15.01 -20.60 1.57
C LEU A 767 -15.04 -21.66 2.69
N LEU A 768 -15.66 -21.34 3.84
CA LEU A 768 -15.81 -22.26 4.97
C LEU A 768 -16.66 -23.48 4.62
N ASP A 769 -17.76 -23.29 3.87
CA ASP A 769 -18.64 -24.38 3.40
C ASP A 769 -17.90 -25.34 2.45
N ASN A 770 -16.87 -24.86 1.75
CA ASN A 770 -15.98 -25.69 0.92
C ASN A 770 -14.80 -26.28 1.74
N GLY A 771 -14.78 -26.09 3.05
CA GLY A 771 -13.83 -26.68 3.99
C GLY A 771 -12.56 -25.86 4.24
N ALA A 772 -12.43 -24.66 3.66
CA ALA A 772 -11.26 -23.81 3.84
C ALA A 772 -11.12 -23.31 5.29
N THR A 773 -9.89 -23.04 5.72
CA THR A 773 -9.60 -22.26 6.91
C THR A 773 -9.43 -20.79 6.50
N VAL A 774 -10.09 -19.87 7.19
CA VAL A 774 -10.06 -18.44 6.88
C VAL A 774 -9.46 -17.67 8.05
N VAL A 775 -8.38 -16.94 7.82
CA VAL A 775 -7.72 -16.06 8.78
C VAL A 775 -7.81 -14.62 8.27
N VAL A 776 -8.32 -13.72 9.08
CA VAL A 776 -8.56 -12.31 8.68
C VAL A 776 -7.91 -11.37 9.68
N ILE A 777 -7.07 -10.46 9.21
CA ILE A 777 -6.64 -9.30 10.00
C ILE A 777 -7.73 -8.24 9.86
N GLU A 778 -8.34 -7.80 10.97
CA GLU A 778 -9.47 -6.87 10.89
C GLU A 778 -9.63 -5.95 12.09
N HIS A 779 -10.26 -4.80 11.81
CA HIS A 779 -10.68 -3.81 12.79
C HIS A 779 -12.18 -3.56 12.78
N ASP A 780 -12.87 -3.93 11.71
CA ASP A 780 -14.31 -3.77 11.56
C ASP A 780 -15.06 -4.66 12.57
N LEU A 781 -15.90 -4.01 13.39
CA LEU A 781 -16.63 -4.69 14.47
C LEU A 781 -17.65 -5.70 13.94
N ASP A 782 -18.19 -5.48 12.74
CA ASP A 782 -19.16 -6.39 12.15
C ASP A 782 -18.50 -7.69 11.69
N VAL A 783 -17.28 -7.59 11.15
CA VAL A 783 -16.47 -8.78 10.81
C VAL A 783 -16.03 -9.50 12.09
N ILE A 784 -15.56 -8.76 13.09
CA ILE A 784 -15.09 -9.33 14.37
C ILE A 784 -16.22 -10.08 15.09
N ARG A 785 -17.43 -9.51 15.14
CA ARG A 785 -18.62 -10.17 15.76
C ARG A 785 -19.05 -11.44 15.04
N ASN A 786 -18.72 -11.56 13.76
CA ASN A 786 -19.04 -12.72 12.92
C ASN A 786 -17.92 -13.78 12.89
N ALA A 787 -16.83 -13.64 13.64
CA ALA A 787 -15.77 -14.62 13.75
C ALA A 787 -16.22 -15.85 14.55
N ASP A 788 -15.67 -17.04 14.21
CA ASP A 788 -15.77 -18.20 15.09
C ASP A 788 -14.76 -18.09 16.23
N TYR A 789 -13.58 -17.55 15.93
CA TYR A 789 -12.47 -17.40 16.87
C TYR A 789 -11.78 -16.06 16.67
N ILE A 790 -11.38 -15.43 17.74
CA ILE A 790 -10.70 -14.12 17.71
C ILE A 790 -9.38 -14.26 18.45
N ILE A 791 -8.33 -13.67 17.89
CA ILE A 791 -7.04 -13.45 18.53
C ILE A 791 -6.86 -11.94 18.66
N ASP A 792 -6.90 -11.41 19.87
CA ASP A 792 -6.75 -9.97 20.14
C ASP A 792 -5.32 -9.66 20.57
N MET A 793 -4.65 -8.82 19.77
CA MET A 793 -3.26 -8.42 19.96
C MET A 793 -3.17 -7.08 20.70
N GLY A 794 -2.29 -6.97 21.68
CA GLY A 794 -2.16 -5.76 22.47
C GLY A 794 -1.13 -5.87 23.59
N PRO A 795 -1.34 -5.12 24.70
CA PRO A 795 -2.46 -4.20 24.99
C PRO A 795 -2.36 -2.83 24.27
N GLY A 796 -1.18 -2.44 23.77
CA GLY A 796 -0.93 -1.20 23.06
C GLY A 796 -0.24 -1.40 21.73
N GLY A 797 0.29 -0.33 21.13
CA GLY A 797 1.14 -0.38 19.95
C GLY A 797 2.63 -0.33 20.33
N GLY A 798 3.50 -0.78 19.42
CA GLY A 798 4.95 -0.76 19.59
C GLY A 798 5.43 -1.66 20.74
N GLU A 799 6.37 -1.18 21.55
CA GLU A 799 6.96 -1.96 22.65
C GLU A 799 5.95 -2.37 23.75
N SER A 800 4.89 -1.60 23.93
CA SER A 800 3.80 -1.94 24.87
C SER A 800 2.84 -2.99 24.33
N GLY A 801 2.94 -3.32 23.02
CA GLY A 801 2.14 -4.32 22.34
C GLY A 801 2.85 -5.67 22.16
N GLY A 802 2.55 -6.33 21.06
CA GLY A 802 3.24 -7.53 20.61
C GLY A 802 2.92 -8.80 21.40
N ARG A 803 1.75 -8.86 22.04
CA ARG A 803 1.30 -10.04 22.81
C ARG A 803 -0.15 -10.37 22.46
N ILE A 804 -0.51 -11.63 22.57
CA ILE A 804 -1.90 -12.04 22.56
C ILE A 804 -2.48 -11.72 23.95
N VAL A 805 -3.43 -10.79 24.02
CA VAL A 805 -4.07 -10.36 25.28
C VAL A 805 -5.33 -11.16 25.58
N ALA A 806 -5.97 -11.65 24.51
CA ALA A 806 -7.15 -12.51 24.62
C ALA A 806 -7.27 -13.38 23.37
N ALA A 807 -7.76 -14.61 23.53
CA ALA A 807 -8.14 -15.48 22.44
C ALA A 807 -9.39 -16.26 22.82
N GLY A 808 -10.32 -16.43 21.87
CA GLY A 808 -11.58 -17.14 22.14
C GLY A 808 -12.71 -16.72 21.22
N THR A 809 -13.94 -17.12 21.55
CA THR A 809 -15.14 -16.71 20.83
C THR A 809 -15.44 -15.22 21.02
N PRO A 810 -16.25 -14.59 20.15
CA PRO A 810 -16.68 -13.19 20.33
C PRO A 810 -17.24 -12.89 21.73
N GLN A 811 -18.01 -13.82 22.32
CA GLN A 811 -18.56 -13.65 23.66
C GLN A 811 -17.47 -13.67 24.75
N GLN A 812 -16.47 -14.54 24.62
CA GLN A 812 -15.34 -14.62 25.56
C GLN A 812 -14.48 -13.34 25.47
N ILE A 813 -14.23 -12.82 24.26
CA ILE A 813 -13.48 -11.58 24.05
C ILE A 813 -14.22 -10.38 24.67
N LYS A 814 -15.54 -10.28 24.45
CA LYS A 814 -16.37 -9.22 25.04
C LYS A 814 -16.34 -9.20 26.57
N GLN A 815 -16.20 -10.34 27.21
CA GLN A 815 -16.12 -10.49 28.67
C GLN A 815 -14.71 -10.28 29.23
N ASN A 816 -13.69 -10.28 28.37
CA ASN A 816 -12.28 -10.17 28.80
C ASN A 816 -11.91 -8.71 29.06
N GLN A 817 -11.64 -8.35 30.30
CA GLN A 817 -11.28 -6.99 30.71
C GLN A 817 -9.95 -6.48 30.10
N ASN A 818 -9.05 -7.39 29.70
CA ASN A 818 -7.77 -7.06 29.10
C ASN A 818 -7.92 -6.73 27.60
N SER A 819 -9.01 -7.16 26.96
CA SER A 819 -9.28 -6.91 25.56
C SER A 819 -9.76 -5.45 25.37
N ILE A 820 -9.02 -4.67 24.62
CA ILE A 820 -9.47 -3.34 24.21
C ILE A 820 -10.58 -3.47 23.16
N THR A 821 -10.44 -4.38 22.21
CA THR A 821 -11.45 -4.67 21.18
C THR A 821 -12.78 -5.09 21.81
N GLY A 822 -12.74 -5.95 22.84
CA GLY A 822 -13.94 -6.43 23.53
C GLY A 822 -14.80 -5.34 24.16
N LYS A 823 -14.21 -4.17 24.49
CA LYS A 823 -14.95 -3.02 25.04
C LYS A 823 -15.83 -2.32 24.00
N TYR A 824 -15.54 -2.51 22.71
CA TYR A 824 -16.29 -1.90 21.59
C TYR A 824 -17.27 -2.88 20.94
N MET A 825 -17.19 -4.17 21.24
CA MET A 825 -18.12 -5.21 20.77
C MET A 825 -19.43 -5.19 21.58
#